data_fdfde76f8361742f95ba963e8d8e7c50
#
_entry.id   fdfde76f8361742f95ba963e8d8e7c50
#
_cell.length_a   1.000
_cell.length_b   1.000
_cell.length_c   1.000
_cell.angle_alpha   90.00
_cell.angle_beta   90.00
_cell.angle_gamma   90.00
#
_symmetry.space_group_name_H-M   'P 1'
#
loop_
_entity.id
_entity.type
_entity.pdbx_description
1 polymer ?
#
loop_
_entity_poly.entity_id
_entity_poly.type
_entity_poly.pdbx_seq_one_letter_code
_entity_poly.pdbx_strand_id
1 'polypeptide(L)'
;MEHKLYMTPNKHFFIFCCALFLNIASICAQNTNNLSNQIRANALLNEDNKKSGFSNDSTELEGVPEGIYAWRIDNRFGDIRPANYDTIPHRFQNENQTMGATGHYNFTGNLGAPRISHYFNEQGANMQSNPFIFTLPYDFFLPKVDDVLFTNTKSPFTNLTYHSCGNKQDGEDRLKALFSVNAGKKLGFGLKADYLYGRGYYQAQSTADFNGMVYASYLSDKYQMHAFYKNTFLKTRENGGIENDDYVKRPESFPTRYGTADMPINLARAWNKLNGNQLFLTHRYNIGFHRYKDANGKVIKDLDSYLAARAKNKNDKITSDSVAKNEPRLPKLSANNDKKGTTKDSLKITSEFVPVSSFIHTLNLEGNTRKFISNERNDETNPGYFGTFFLNGDSALDRTNHLGIENTFALELHEGMNKWMKMGLRLFGKHELAQFKFKVPYTSSLSEKMHYTENYFTVGAQILSQQNRIFRYNILGELRTTGSDWGEFNIDGDLALSIPIKRDSLQFVVNGFVRNERPSFYYRHYIGRNAMWNNEHLNKMFHARINASLQYKATKLTASIENIQNYVYFQEQLTAYAGTDGYENFRHAIGVAQANKNVQLLGITLNQDFHWGVFNWENELTYQVSSNKDVLPVPTFSAYSNAYLLFRIAKVLRTELGVDVRYFTRYNAPTYSPIIGQYAIQDAQYATSIGNYPIINAYANFHLKRTRFYLMASHLNYSSGAGNPFLVAHYPLNRLTIHFGISWNFIN
;
A
#
# COMPACT_ATOMS: atom_id res chain seq x y z
N MET A 1 26.34 3.82 33.00
CA MET A 1 25.38 2.74 33.36
C MET A 1 24.68 2.30 32.09
N GLU A 2 25.15 1.19 31.56
CA GLU A 2 24.62 0.60 30.33
C GLU A 2 23.26 -0.05 30.62
N HIS A 3 22.17 0.54 30.14
CA HIS A 3 20.88 -0.13 30.08
C HIS A 3 20.83 -1.06 28.85
N LYS A 4 21.09 -2.33 29.09
CA LYS A 4 20.76 -3.41 28.15
C LYS A 4 19.28 -3.31 27.74
N LEU A 5 19.03 -3.06 26.47
CA LEU A 5 17.71 -3.18 25.83
C LEU A 5 17.27 -4.65 25.87
N TYR A 6 16.39 -5.01 26.78
CA TYR A 6 15.65 -6.24 26.68
C TYR A 6 14.52 -6.07 25.64
N MET A 7 14.80 -6.45 24.41
CA MET A 7 13.76 -6.91 23.49
C MET A 7 13.28 -8.26 24.04
N THR A 8 12.07 -8.30 24.58
CA THR A 8 11.33 -9.56 24.73
C THR A 8 10.35 -9.66 23.55
N PRO A 9 10.75 -10.20 22.40
CA PRO A 9 9.79 -10.84 21.54
C PRO A 9 9.34 -12.10 22.28
N ASN A 10 8.08 -12.50 22.11
CA ASN A 10 7.60 -13.79 22.59
C ASN A 10 8.41 -14.90 21.87
N LYS A 11 9.58 -15.23 22.42
CA LYS A 11 10.53 -16.22 21.88
C LYS A 11 9.85 -17.55 21.58
N HIS A 12 8.84 -17.90 22.39
CA HIS A 12 8.11 -19.16 22.26
C HIS A 12 7.21 -19.20 21.01
N PHE A 13 6.64 -18.07 20.59
CA PHE A 13 5.83 -18.02 19.37
C PHE A 13 6.69 -18.12 18.11
N PHE A 14 7.85 -17.46 18.10
CA PHE A 14 8.78 -17.52 16.95
C PHE A 14 9.41 -18.91 16.80
N ILE A 15 9.78 -19.56 17.92
CA ILE A 15 10.28 -20.93 17.95
C ILE A 15 9.20 -21.92 17.53
N PHE A 16 7.95 -21.73 17.96
CA PHE A 16 6.81 -22.56 17.56
C PHE A 16 6.54 -22.45 16.05
N CYS A 17 6.56 -21.25 15.49
CA CYS A 17 6.42 -21.03 14.04
C CYS A 17 7.59 -21.67 13.27
N CYS A 18 8.83 -21.51 13.70
CA CYS A 18 9.99 -22.14 13.07
C CYS A 18 9.98 -23.67 13.17
N ALA A 19 9.55 -24.24 14.30
CA ALA A 19 9.43 -25.68 14.48
C ALA A 19 8.28 -26.28 13.62
N LEU A 20 7.17 -25.57 13.45
CA LEU A 20 6.09 -25.96 12.56
C LEU A 20 6.55 -25.96 11.09
N PHE A 21 7.35 -24.98 10.69
CA PHE A 21 7.88 -24.87 9.32
C PHE A 21 8.92 -25.96 8.98
N LEU A 22 9.77 -26.34 9.93
CA LEU A 22 10.78 -27.38 9.72
C LEU A 22 10.17 -28.79 9.55
N ASN A 23 9.01 -29.06 10.16
CA ASN A 23 8.31 -30.34 10.02
C ASN A 23 7.45 -30.44 8.75
N ILE A 24 7.04 -29.28 8.14
CA ILE A 24 6.21 -29.26 6.92
C ILE A 24 7.06 -29.35 5.65
N ALA A 25 8.33 -28.94 5.70
CA ALA A 25 9.23 -28.96 4.53
C ALA A 25 9.53 -30.37 3.99
N SER A 26 9.15 -31.43 4.71
CA SER A 26 9.45 -32.82 4.33
C SER A 26 8.31 -33.53 3.56
N ILE A 27 7.18 -32.90 3.30
CA ILE A 27 6.03 -33.56 2.66
C ILE A 27 5.64 -32.90 1.32
N CYS A 28 6.16 -33.46 0.24
CA CYS A 28 5.60 -33.65 -1.11
C CYS A 28 5.39 -32.48 -2.07
N ALA A 29 6.24 -32.49 -3.05
CA ALA A 29 5.99 -31.98 -4.42
C ALA A 29 5.16 -32.99 -5.22
N GLN A 30 3.92 -32.68 -5.63
CA GLN A 30 3.28 -33.27 -6.82
C GLN A 30 2.02 -32.53 -7.34
N ASN A 31 2.04 -32.26 -8.64
CA ASN A 31 0.95 -32.00 -9.61
C ASN A 31 -0.06 -30.84 -9.42
N THR A 32 0.09 -29.78 -10.24
CA THR A 32 -0.61 -28.45 -10.14
C THR A 32 -1.53 -28.09 -11.32
N ASN A 33 -2.17 -28.99 -12.05
CA ASN A 33 -2.75 -28.65 -13.36
C ASN A 33 -4.15 -27.98 -13.39
N ASN A 34 -4.98 -28.04 -12.35
CA ASN A 34 -6.35 -27.50 -12.45
C ASN A 34 -6.55 -26.09 -11.88
N LEU A 35 -5.79 -25.68 -10.88
CA LEU A 35 -5.86 -24.33 -10.33
C LEU A 35 -5.21 -23.30 -11.25
N SER A 36 -4.15 -23.72 -11.98
CA SER A 36 -3.46 -22.92 -12.97
C SER A 36 -4.38 -22.41 -14.09
N ASN A 37 -5.47 -23.11 -14.38
CA ASN A 37 -6.38 -22.74 -15.46
C ASN A 37 -7.36 -21.63 -15.07
N GLN A 38 -7.81 -21.55 -13.83
CA GLN A 38 -8.63 -20.42 -13.36
C GLN A 38 -7.80 -19.14 -13.18
N ILE A 39 -6.61 -19.27 -12.61
CA ILE A 39 -5.67 -18.14 -12.48
C ILE A 39 -5.17 -17.73 -13.86
N ARG A 40 -4.90 -18.66 -14.79
CA ARG A 40 -4.58 -18.37 -16.19
C ARG A 40 -5.72 -17.72 -16.96
N ALA A 41 -6.97 -18.16 -16.78
CA ALA A 41 -8.12 -17.53 -17.45
C ALA A 41 -8.27 -16.06 -17.01
N ASN A 42 -8.08 -15.78 -15.73
CA ASN A 42 -8.09 -14.41 -15.20
C ASN A 42 -6.81 -13.62 -15.53
N ALA A 43 -5.65 -14.30 -15.65
CA ALA A 43 -4.40 -13.69 -16.09
C ALA A 43 -4.41 -13.38 -17.60
N LEU A 44 -5.01 -14.24 -18.44
CA LEU A 44 -5.20 -13.98 -19.87
C LEU A 44 -6.13 -12.80 -20.14
N LEU A 45 -7.12 -12.55 -19.26
CA LEU A 45 -7.95 -11.34 -19.32
C LEU A 45 -7.14 -10.07 -18.98
N ASN A 46 -6.05 -10.22 -18.21
CA ASN A 46 -5.10 -9.13 -17.93
C ASN A 46 -3.92 -9.09 -18.93
N GLU A 47 -3.59 -10.19 -19.62
CA GLU A 47 -2.59 -10.19 -20.68
C GLU A 47 -3.08 -9.48 -21.95
N ASP A 48 -4.37 -9.54 -22.25
CA ASP A 48 -4.97 -8.69 -23.30
C ASP A 48 -4.91 -7.20 -22.91
N ASN A 49 -4.93 -6.87 -21.60
CA ASN A 49 -4.66 -5.51 -21.09
C ASN A 49 -3.16 -5.15 -21.08
N LYS A 50 -2.25 -6.13 -21.05
CA LYS A 50 -0.80 -5.88 -21.19
C LYS A 50 -0.36 -5.68 -22.64
N LYS A 51 -1.13 -6.18 -23.61
CA LYS A 51 -0.87 -5.92 -25.04
C LYS A 51 -1.32 -4.55 -25.51
N SER A 52 -2.05 -3.78 -24.68
CA SER A 52 -2.39 -2.40 -24.94
C SER A 52 -1.54 -1.46 -24.08
N GLY A 53 -0.34 -1.17 -24.54
CA GLY A 53 0.34 0.07 -24.28
C GLY A 53 1.07 0.25 -22.96
N PHE A 54 2.05 -0.54 -22.66
CA PHE A 54 3.33 -0.08 -22.13
C PHE A 54 4.37 -1.12 -22.53
N SER A 55 5.22 -0.69 -23.46
CA SER A 55 6.27 -1.45 -24.14
C SER A 55 5.79 -2.54 -25.11
N ASN A 56 6.00 -2.30 -26.38
CA ASN A 56 6.34 -3.30 -27.40
C ASN A 56 7.66 -4.00 -27.07
N ASP A 57 7.99 -4.14 -25.82
CA ASP A 57 9.00 -5.05 -25.39
C ASP A 57 8.28 -6.33 -24.99
N SER A 58 8.14 -7.23 -25.97
CA SER A 58 8.10 -8.66 -25.73
C SER A 58 9.45 -9.08 -25.10
N THR A 59 9.90 -8.36 -24.07
CA THR A 59 10.80 -8.89 -23.11
C THR A 59 9.99 -9.97 -22.42
N GLU A 60 10.15 -11.22 -22.88
CA GLU A 60 10.07 -12.36 -22.01
C GLU A 60 10.53 -11.85 -20.66
N LEU A 61 9.69 -11.95 -19.64
CA LEU A 61 10.08 -11.66 -18.27
C LEU A 61 11.20 -12.67 -17.94
N GLU A 62 12.40 -12.37 -18.43
CA GLU A 62 13.60 -13.17 -18.20
C GLU A 62 13.79 -13.17 -16.67
N GLY A 63 13.50 -14.29 -16.06
CA GLY A 63 13.63 -14.48 -14.63
C GLY A 63 12.35 -14.80 -13.88
N VAL A 64 11.16 -14.76 -14.51
CA VAL A 64 9.95 -15.34 -13.91
C VAL A 64 10.06 -16.86 -13.99
N PRO A 65 10.17 -17.59 -12.87
CA PRO A 65 10.24 -19.03 -12.92
C PRO A 65 8.92 -19.60 -13.40
N GLU A 66 8.97 -20.53 -14.33
CA GLU A 66 7.81 -21.32 -14.66
C GLU A 66 7.25 -21.99 -13.42
N GLY A 67 5.96 -21.75 -13.13
CA GLY A 67 5.25 -22.41 -12.04
C GLY A 67 5.15 -21.66 -10.74
N ILE A 68 5.43 -20.33 -10.69
CA ILE A 68 5.00 -19.45 -9.62
C ILE A 68 3.79 -18.64 -10.09
N TYR A 69 2.74 -18.67 -9.28
CA TYR A 69 1.55 -17.84 -9.45
C TYR A 69 1.41 -16.94 -8.23
N ALA A 70 1.10 -15.67 -8.47
CA ALA A 70 0.89 -14.71 -7.41
C ALA A 70 -0.42 -13.94 -7.62
N TRP A 71 -1.05 -13.54 -6.55
CA TRP A 71 -2.27 -12.75 -6.56
C TRP A 71 -2.36 -11.89 -5.31
N ARG A 72 -3.22 -10.89 -5.38
CA ARG A 72 -3.69 -10.08 -4.26
C ARG A 72 -5.17 -10.34 -4.04
N ILE A 73 -5.68 -9.91 -2.91
CA ILE A 73 -7.10 -10.04 -2.59
C ILE A 73 -7.69 -8.68 -2.27
N ASP A 74 -8.98 -8.55 -2.46
CA ASP A 74 -9.75 -7.42 -1.97
C ASP A 74 -9.96 -7.56 -0.45
N ASN A 75 -9.87 -6.43 0.29
CA ASN A 75 -9.96 -6.42 1.75
C ASN A 75 -11.36 -6.70 2.31
N ARG A 76 -12.43 -6.52 1.50
CA ARG A 76 -13.82 -6.71 1.96
C ARG A 76 -14.32 -8.12 1.74
N PHE A 77 -14.07 -8.68 0.55
CA PHE A 77 -14.67 -9.94 0.11
C PHE A 77 -13.67 -11.00 -0.30
N GLY A 78 -12.37 -10.69 -0.28
CA GLY A 78 -11.32 -11.61 -0.67
C GLY A 78 -11.31 -11.96 -2.16
N ASP A 79 -11.82 -11.08 -3.03
CA ASP A 79 -11.79 -11.27 -4.47
C ASP A 79 -10.36 -11.30 -4.99
N ILE A 80 -10.03 -12.36 -5.71
CA ILE A 80 -8.68 -12.61 -6.21
C ILE A 80 -8.39 -11.71 -7.41
N ARG A 81 -7.27 -10.99 -7.36
CA ARG A 81 -6.72 -10.19 -8.45
C ARG A 81 -5.34 -10.74 -8.81
N PRO A 82 -5.11 -11.23 -10.03
CA PRO A 82 -3.80 -11.71 -10.46
C PRO A 82 -2.74 -10.63 -10.28
N ALA A 83 -1.56 -11.03 -9.83
CA ALA A 83 -0.43 -10.13 -9.62
C ALA A 83 0.86 -10.80 -10.11
N ASN A 84 1.85 -9.99 -10.50
CA ASN A 84 3.19 -10.50 -10.71
C ASN A 84 3.84 -10.77 -9.36
N TYR A 85 4.53 -11.91 -9.23
CA TYR A 85 5.32 -12.17 -8.03
C TYR A 85 6.52 -11.22 -7.93
N ASP A 86 7.08 -10.82 -9.07
CA ASP A 86 8.11 -9.81 -9.20
C ASP A 86 7.46 -8.43 -9.37
N THR A 87 7.39 -7.70 -8.27
CA THR A 87 6.75 -6.39 -8.22
C THR A 87 7.68 -5.25 -8.63
N ILE A 88 8.96 -5.53 -8.96
CA ILE A 88 9.97 -4.53 -9.28
C ILE A 88 10.58 -4.80 -10.66
N PRO A 89 9.83 -4.68 -11.75
CA PRO A 89 10.35 -4.92 -13.08
C PRO A 89 11.26 -3.79 -13.58
N HIS A 90 11.02 -2.57 -13.07
CA HIS A 90 11.58 -1.32 -13.58
C HIS A 90 11.72 -0.30 -12.43
N ARG A 91 12.62 0.67 -12.54
CA ARG A 91 12.88 1.69 -11.51
C ARG A 91 13.27 1.12 -10.13
N PHE A 92 14.08 0.05 -10.13
CA PHE A 92 14.50 -0.60 -8.88
C PHE A 92 15.20 0.37 -7.92
N GLN A 93 15.94 1.35 -8.44
CA GLN A 93 16.58 2.40 -7.65
C GLN A 93 15.59 3.26 -6.84
N ASN A 94 14.35 3.39 -7.30
CA ASN A 94 13.34 4.22 -6.66
C ASN A 94 12.47 3.46 -5.66
N GLU A 95 12.58 2.13 -5.59
CA GLU A 95 11.76 1.30 -4.69
C GLU A 95 11.96 1.65 -3.21
N ASN A 96 13.18 2.03 -2.83
CA ASN A 96 13.53 2.38 -1.45
C ASN A 96 13.44 3.87 -1.13
N GLN A 97 12.92 4.70 -2.02
CA GLN A 97 12.80 6.13 -1.81
C GLN A 97 11.57 6.48 -0.97
N THR A 98 11.76 7.15 0.19
CA THR A 98 10.65 7.61 1.03
C THR A 98 9.74 8.60 0.29
N MET A 99 10.30 9.41 -0.61
CA MET A 99 9.51 10.32 -1.47
C MET A 99 8.70 9.60 -2.58
N GLY A 100 8.73 8.27 -2.63
CA GLY A 100 8.02 7.48 -3.63
C GLY A 100 8.76 7.34 -4.96
N ALA A 101 8.26 6.47 -5.83
CA ALA A 101 8.90 6.14 -7.11
C ALA A 101 8.98 7.35 -8.06
N THR A 102 8.04 8.26 -8.00
CA THR A 102 7.94 9.46 -8.85
C THR A 102 8.02 10.77 -8.06
N GLY A 103 8.37 10.72 -6.77
CA GLY A 103 8.59 11.91 -5.97
C GLY A 103 7.33 12.61 -5.46
N HIS A 104 6.20 11.92 -5.34
CA HIS A 104 4.92 12.48 -4.92
C HIS A 104 4.83 12.82 -3.43
N TYR A 105 5.79 12.36 -2.61
CA TYR A 105 5.71 12.47 -1.16
C TYR A 105 6.73 13.44 -0.60
N ASN A 106 6.26 14.30 0.28
CA ASN A 106 7.07 15.07 1.19
C ASN A 106 7.31 14.26 2.47
N PHE A 107 8.51 14.31 3.03
CA PHE A 107 8.89 13.54 4.22
C PHE A 107 9.95 14.29 5.05
N THR A 108 10.13 13.89 6.29
CA THR A 108 10.99 14.60 7.25
C THR A 108 12.49 14.27 7.13
N GLY A 109 12.92 13.72 5.99
CA GLY A 109 14.33 13.68 5.59
C GLY A 109 15.10 12.39 5.85
N ASN A 110 14.51 11.33 6.45
CA ASN A 110 15.18 10.05 6.68
C ASN A 110 14.38 8.87 6.08
N LEU A 111 15.04 7.76 5.82
CA LEU A 111 14.36 6.54 5.38
C LEU A 111 13.40 6.04 6.48
N GLY A 112 12.15 5.71 6.13
CA GLY A 112 11.13 5.33 7.10
C GLY A 112 10.55 6.49 7.91
N ALA A 113 10.94 7.73 7.63
CA ALA A 113 10.37 8.91 8.26
C ALA A 113 8.91 9.14 7.85
N PRO A 114 8.12 9.85 8.68
CA PRO A 114 6.77 10.24 8.34
C PRO A 114 6.70 10.97 7.01
N ARG A 115 5.70 10.63 6.18
CA ARG A 115 5.50 11.23 4.87
C ARG A 115 4.06 11.62 4.60
N ILE A 116 3.86 12.55 3.68
CA ILE A 116 2.56 12.97 3.17
C ILE A 116 2.64 13.16 1.66
N SER A 117 1.66 12.68 0.89
CA SER A 117 1.62 12.96 -0.54
C SER A 117 1.24 14.42 -0.80
N HIS A 118 1.93 15.10 -1.71
CA HIS A 118 1.50 16.40 -2.19
C HIS A 118 0.47 16.30 -3.35
N TYR A 119 0.10 15.07 -3.74
CA TYR A 119 -1.08 14.80 -4.57
C TYR A 119 -2.26 14.47 -3.69
N PHE A 120 -3.22 15.37 -3.63
CA PHE A 120 -4.38 15.17 -2.75
C PHE A 120 -5.20 13.95 -3.14
N ASN A 121 -5.25 13.59 -4.41
CA ASN A 121 -5.90 12.38 -4.88
C ASN A 121 -5.38 11.10 -4.17
N GLU A 122 -4.10 11.04 -3.81
CA GLU A 122 -3.53 9.95 -3.03
C GLU A 122 -3.85 10.05 -1.55
N GLN A 123 -3.89 11.27 -0.98
CA GLN A 123 -4.21 11.49 0.43
C GLN A 123 -5.67 11.20 0.76
N GLY A 124 -6.58 11.84 0.01
CA GLY A 124 -7.98 12.00 0.40
C GLY A 124 -8.78 10.70 0.44
N ALA A 125 -8.37 9.67 -0.33
CA ALA A 125 -9.11 8.41 -0.37
C ALA A 125 -9.09 7.64 0.97
N ASN A 126 -8.07 7.85 1.80
CA ASN A 126 -7.82 7.04 2.99
C ASN A 126 -7.92 7.81 4.32
N MET A 127 -8.11 9.13 4.29
CA MET A 127 -8.04 9.96 5.49
C MET A 127 -9.12 9.64 6.52
N GLN A 128 -10.32 9.32 6.09
CA GLN A 128 -11.46 9.12 6.98
C GLN A 128 -11.67 7.68 7.41
N SER A 129 -11.32 6.73 6.56
CA SER A 129 -11.57 5.29 6.79
C SER A 129 -10.58 4.61 7.72
N ASN A 130 -9.54 5.31 8.19
CA ASN A 130 -8.57 4.74 9.12
C ASN A 130 -8.89 5.14 10.57
N PRO A 131 -9.39 4.20 11.39
CA PRO A 131 -9.68 4.51 12.80
C PRO A 131 -8.43 4.83 13.63
N PHE A 132 -7.25 4.32 13.24
CA PHE A 132 -5.97 4.58 13.90
C PHE A 132 -5.06 5.44 13.01
N ILE A 133 -5.35 6.74 12.93
CA ILE A 133 -4.71 7.70 12.00
C ILE A 133 -3.17 7.70 12.04
N PHE A 134 -2.56 7.34 13.17
CA PHE A 134 -1.10 7.43 13.37
C PHE A 134 -0.28 6.53 12.45
N THR A 135 -0.91 5.60 11.75
CA THR A 135 -0.27 4.78 10.72
C THR A 135 -0.19 5.46 9.34
N LEU A 136 -1.01 6.50 9.10
CA LEU A 136 -1.07 7.18 7.80
C LEU A 136 0.27 7.74 7.31
N PRO A 137 1.08 8.42 8.15
CA PRO A 137 2.38 8.93 7.72
C PRO A 137 3.43 7.85 7.40
N TYR A 138 3.13 6.61 7.71
CA TYR A 138 4.02 5.45 7.51
C TYR A 138 3.51 4.46 6.46
N ASP A 139 2.61 4.89 5.57
CA ASP A 139 2.00 4.08 4.50
C ASP A 139 3.03 3.42 3.57
N PHE A 140 4.19 4.05 3.38
CA PHE A 140 5.32 3.51 2.63
C PHE A 140 5.83 2.15 3.18
N PHE A 141 5.76 1.99 4.49
CA PHE A 141 6.31 0.84 5.18
C PHE A 141 5.23 -0.18 5.58
N LEU A 142 3.99 0.26 5.71
CA LEU A 142 2.86 -0.53 6.17
C LEU A 142 2.02 -1.05 4.99
N PRO A 143 2.16 -2.33 4.58
CA PRO A 143 1.32 -2.87 3.53
C PRO A 143 -0.14 -2.94 3.99
N LYS A 144 -1.04 -2.47 3.13
CA LYS A 144 -2.49 -2.66 3.28
C LYS A 144 -2.85 -4.12 2.99
N VAL A 145 -4.07 -4.54 3.36
CA VAL A 145 -4.58 -5.89 3.05
C VAL A 145 -4.54 -6.16 1.55
N ASP A 146 -4.95 -5.17 0.74
CA ASP A 146 -4.97 -5.27 -0.72
C ASP A 146 -3.58 -5.39 -1.37
N ASP A 147 -2.50 -5.09 -0.62
CA ASP A 147 -1.12 -5.19 -1.09
C ASP A 147 -0.45 -6.51 -0.70
N VAL A 148 -1.12 -7.34 0.11
CA VAL A 148 -0.57 -8.63 0.52
C VAL A 148 -0.53 -9.58 -0.67
N LEU A 149 0.67 -10.04 -1.02
CA LEU A 149 0.91 -10.96 -2.11
C LEU A 149 0.83 -12.39 -1.61
N PHE A 150 -0.16 -13.13 -2.09
CA PHE A 150 -0.28 -14.57 -1.92
C PHE A 150 0.34 -15.29 -3.12
N THR A 151 0.86 -16.47 -2.88
CA THR A 151 1.59 -17.20 -3.91
C THR A 151 1.23 -18.69 -3.91
N ASN A 152 1.34 -19.30 -5.07
CA ASN A 152 1.31 -20.76 -5.28
C ASN A 152 2.53 -21.15 -6.09
N THR A 153 3.37 -22.02 -5.56
CA THR A 153 4.67 -22.36 -6.14
C THR A 153 4.82 -23.87 -6.30
N LYS A 154 5.46 -24.31 -7.39
CA LYS A 154 5.81 -25.73 -7.60
C LYS A 154 7.00 -26.15 -6.74
N SER A 155 7.90 -25.23 -6.44
CA SER A 155 9.09 -25.42 -5.59
C SER A 155 9.20 -24.25 -4.62
N PRO A 156 9.86 -24.39 -3.46
CA PRO A 156 10.09 -23.28 -2.56
C PRO A 156 10.72 -22.08 -3.26
N PHE A 157 10.20 -20.90 -2.97
CA PHE A 157 10.66 -19.64 -3.52
C PHE A 157 11.11 -18.72 -2.40
N THR A 158 12.25 -18.08 -2.56
CA THR A 158 12.77 -17.06 -1.65
C THR A 158 13.24 -15.84 -2.44
N ASN A 159 12.83 -14.64 -2.01
CA ASN A 159 13.41 -13.39 -2.45
C ASN A 159 14.08 -12.70 -1.27
N LEU A 160 15.32 -12.26 -1.47
CA LEU A 160 16.05 -11.39 -0.54
C LEU A 160 16.38 -10.09 -1.25
N THR A 161 16.02 -8.97 -0.62
CA THR A 161 16.31 -7.63 -1.14
C THR A 161 16.97 -6.81 -0.03
N TYR A 162 18.11 -6.21 -0.33
CA TYR A 162 18.86 -5.35 0.56
C TYR A 162 19.14 -4.01 -0.10
N HIS A 163 18.92 -2.94 0.65
CA HIS A 163 19.25 -1.58 0.26
C HIS A 163 20.14 -0.95 1.33
N SER A 164 21.12 -0.16 0.90
CA SER A 164 22.02 0.59 1.79
C SER A 164 22.32 1.95 1.20
N CYS A 165 22.49 2.94 2.05
CA CYS A 165 22.86 4.29 1.70
C CYS A 165 23.72 4.92 2.79
N GLY A 166 24.68 5.76 2.41
CA GLY A 166 25.52 6.50 3.35
C GLY A 166 26.55 5.65 4.06
N ASN A 167 26.97 6.10 5.23
CA ASN A 167 28.02 5.47 6.02
C ASN A 167 27.49 4.89 7.37
N LYS A 168 28.38 4.43 8.23
CA LYS A 168 27.99 3.83 9.53
C LYS A 168 27.42 4.83 10.54
N GLN A 169 27.62 6.13 10.34
CA GLN A 169 27.18 7.16 11.30
C GLN A 169 25.82 7.72 10.97
N ASP A 170 25.54 7.93 9.68
CA ASP A 170 24.33 8.59 9.18
C ASP A 170 23.56 7.80 8.11
N GLY A 171 24.02 6.59 7.79
CA GLY A 171 23.46 5.78 6.71
C GLY A 171 22.14 5.10 7.02
N GLU A 172 21.61 4.49 6.01
CA GLU A 172 20.30 3.83 5.97
C GLU A 172 20.45 2.39 5.46
N ASP A 173 19.78 1.45 6.09
CA ASP A 173 19.76 0.05 5.70
C ASP A 173 18.32 -0.48 5.66
N ARG A 174 17.97 -1.29 4.66
CA ARG A 174 16.71 -2.02 4.61
C ARG A 174 16.90 -3.42 4.07
N LEU A 175 16.38 -4.39 4.79
CA LEU A 175 16.39 -5.81 4.42
C LEU A 175 14.95 -6.30 4.27
N LYS A 176 14.61 -6.82 3.10
CA LYS A 176 13.34 -7.50 2.85
C LYS A 176 13.60 -8.98 2.56
N ALA A 177 12.76 -9.83 3.11
CA ALA A 177 12.77 -11.26 2.85
C ALA A 177 11.35 -11.74 2.59
N LEU A 178 11.16 -12.52 1.53
CA LEU A 178 9.94 -13.23 1.20
C LEU A 178 10.28 -14.70 1.03
N PHE A 179 9.59 -15.56 1.76
CA PHE A 179 9.65 -17.01 1.59
C PHE A 179 8.26 -17.54 1.28
N SER A 180 8.17 -18.49 0.36
CA SER A 180 6.92 -19.06 -0.09
C SER A 180 7.06 -20.54 -0.42
N VAL A 181 6.10 -21.34 0.02
CA VAL A 181 6.08 -22.78 -0.18
C VAL A 181 4.65 -23.29 -0.23
N ASN A 182 4.42 -24.39 -0.96
CA ASN A 182 3.13 -25.07 -1.02
C ASN A 182 3.17 -26.43 -0.33
N ALA A 183 2.10 -26.72 0.43
CA ALA A 183 1.78 -28.07 0.89
C ALA A 183 0.71 -28.68 -0.05
N GLY A 184 1.19 -29.32 -1.10
CA GLY A 184 0.35 -29.84 -2.19
C GLY A 184 -0.20 -28.73 -3.11
N LYS A 185 -1.28 -29.04 -3.85
CA LYS A 185 -1.80 -28.18 -4.94
C LYS A 185 -2.61 -26.98 -4.45
N LYS A 186 -3.21 -27.09 -3.25
CA LYS A 186 -4.26 -26.16 -2.79
C LYS A 186 -3.83 -25.26 -1.66
N LEU A 187 -2.83 -25.63 -0.88
CA LEU A 187 -2.45 -24.95 0.34
C LEU A 187 -1.08 -24.31 0.15
N GLY A 188 -1.03 -22.99 0.17
CA GLY A 188 0.19 -22.18 0.11
C GLY A 188 0.46 -21.49 1.44
N PHE A 189 1.73 -21.35 1.79
CA PHE A 189 2.21 -20.62 2.96
C PHE A 189 3.32 -19.67 2.56
N GLY A 190 3.45 -18.58 3.28
CA GLY A 190 4.57 -17.70 3.12
C GLY A 190 4.88 -16.89 4.36
N LEU A 191 6.10 -16.38 4.38
CA LEU A 191 6.62 -15.49 5.41
C LEU A 191 7.24 -14.28 4.73
N LYS A 192 6.94 -13.10 5.24
CA LYS A 192 7.55 -11.84 4.80
C LYS A 192 8.13 -11.12 6.01
N ALA A 193 9.34 -10.62 5.87
CA ALA A 193 9.98 -9.75 6.84
C ALA A 193 10.53 -8.52 6.12
N ASP A 194 10.36 -7.35 6.71
CA ASP A 194 10.87 -6.08 6.23
C ASP A 194 11.43 -5.31 7.42
N TYR A 195 12.74 -5.11 7.43
CA TYR A 195 13.44 -4.39 8.48
C TYR A 195 14.16 -3.20 7.88
N LEU A 196 13.98 -2.05 8.49
CA LEU A 196 14.54 -0.79 8.07
C LEU A 196 15.19 -0.11 9.27
N TYR A 197 16.37 0.45 9.04
CA TYR A 197 17.06 1.28 10.02
C TYR A 197 17.70 2.48 9.33
N GLY A 198 17.26 3.68 9.69
CA GLY A 198 17.84 4.95 9.28
C GLY A 198 18.50 5.62 10.48
N ARG A 199 19.79 5.92 10.38
CA ARG A 199 20.52 6.57 11.49
C ARG A 199 20.17 8.05 11.57
N GLY A 200 19.92 8.69 10.42
CA GLY A 200 19.61 10.10 10.28
C GLY A 200 20.82 10.97 10.00
N TYR A 201 20.70 11.82 9.02
CA TYR A 201 21.74 12.79 8.62
C TYR A 201 21.77 14.02 9.52
N TYR A 202 20.65 14.33 10.15
CA TYR A 202 20.52 15.39 11.15
C TYR A 202 20.41 14.78 12.55
N GLN A 203 20.69 15.60 13.58
CA GLN A 203 20.57 15.15 14.96
C GLN A 203 19.15 14.66 15.27
N ALA A 204 19.04 13.67 16.15
CA ALA A 204 17.78 13.13 16.68
C ALA A 204 16.76 12.73 15.59
N GLN A 205 17.18 12.11 14.48
CA GLN A 205 16.33 11.80 13.33
C GLN A 205 16.24 10.28 13.02
N SER A 206 16.74 9.42 13.88
CA SER A 206 16.80 7.98 13.57
C SER A 206 15.43 7.33 13.50
N THR A 207 15.29 6.37 12.59
CA THR A 207 14.13 5.49 12.41
C THR A 207 14.52 4.04 12.59
N ALA A 208 13.64 3.21 13.15
CA ALA A 208 13.85 1.77 13.25
C ALA A 208 12.51 1.07 13.12
N ASP A 209 12.30 0.42 11.99
CA ASP A 209 11.01 -0.13 11.61
C ASP A 209 11.12 -1.61 11.29
N PHE A 210 10.16 -2.40 11.78
CA PHE A 210 10.04 -3.81 11.50
C PHE A 210 8.61 -4.18 11.17
N ASN A 211 8.45 -4.96 10.10
CA ASN A 211 7.16 -5.51 9.68
C ASN A 211 7.34 -6.99 9.35
N GLY A 212 6.79 -7.85 10.18
CA GLY A 212 6.78 -9.30 10.00
C GLY A 212 5.38 -9.80 9.67
N MET A 213 5.26 -10.70 8.69
CA MET A 213 3.98 -11.27 8.27
C MET A 213 4.13 -12.76 7.97
N VAL A 214 3.15 -13.54 8.42
CA VAL A 214 2.95 -14.92 8.01
C VAL A 214 1.60 -15.01 7.32
N TYR A 215 1.52 -15.67 6.18
CA TYR A 215 0.28 -15.83 5.44
C TYR A 215 0.05 -17.27 4.98
N ALA A 216 -1.22 -17.60 4.77
CA ALA A 216 -1.65 -18.87 4.23
C ALA A 216 -2.80 -18.66 3.25
N SER A 217 -2.87 -19.50 2.23
CA SER A 217 -3.96 -19.53 1.27
C SER A 217 -4.38 -20.96 0.98
N TYR A 218 -5.68 -21.21 0.96
CA TYR A 218 -6.24 -22.49 0.51
C TYR A 218 -7.19 -22.22 -0.66
N LEU A 219 -6.92 -22.83 -1.81
CA LEU A 219 -7.69 -22.62 -3.02
C LEU A 219 -8.22 -23.96 -3.57
N SER A 220 -9.55 -24.09 -3.59
CA SER A 220 -10.25 -25.17 -4.29
C SER A 220 -11.51 -24.60 -4.96
N ASP A 221 -12.17 -25.41 -5.77
CA ASP A 221 -13.38 -25.00 -6.50
C ASP A 221 -14.49 -24.55 -5.55
N LYS A 222 -14.75 -25.34 -4.50
CA LYS A 222 -15.85 -25.10 -3.55
C LYS A 222 -15.46 -24.22 -2.38
N TYR A 223 -14.19 -24.21 -1.96
CA TYR A 223 -13.76 -23.46 -0.79
C TYR A 223 -12.46 -22.74 -1.05
N GLN A 224 -12.41 -21.47 -0.71
CA GLN A 224 -11.24 -20.62 -0.80
C GLN A 224 -11.03 -19.91 0.54
N MET A 225 -9.79 -19.77 0.96
CA MET A 225 -9.41 -19.10 2.19
C MET A 225 -8.10 -18.35 2.00
N HIS A 226 -8.03 -17.15 2.55
CA HIS A 226 -6.80 -16.38 2.69
C HIS A 226 -6.71 -15.87 4.12
N ALA A 227 -5.57 -16.04 4.74
CA ALA A 227 -5.31 -15.55 6.08
C ALA A 227 -3.90 -15.01 6.19
N PHE A 228 -3.72 -13.99 7.03
CA PHE A 228 -2.39 -13.57 7.46
C PHE A 228 -2.41 -13.01 8.88
N TYR A 229 -1.27 -13.11 9.52
CA TYR A 229 -0.97 -12.37 10.73
C TYR A 229 0.22 -11.46 10.48
N LYS A 230 0.07 -10.18 10.82
CA LYS A 230 1.09 -9.14 10.66
C LYS A 230 1.41 -8.52 12.01
N ASN A 231 2.70 -8.39 12.30
CA ASN A 231 3.20 -7.62 13.44
C ASN A 231 4.07 -6.48 12.94
N THR A 232 3.86 -5.30 13.47
CA THR A 232 4.54 -4.07 13.06
C THR A 232 5.11 -3.35 14.28
N PHE A 233 6.32 -2.88 14.15
CA PHE A 233 6.98 -2.01 15.12
C PHE A 233 7.65 -0.87 14.38
N LEU A 234 7.28 0.37 14.70
CA LEU A 234 7.90 1.58 14.16
C LEU A 234 8.40 2.43 15.33
N LYS A 235 9.59 2.97 15.19
CA LYS A 235 10.18 3.91 16.14
C LYS A 235 10.87 5.03 15.40
N THR A 236 10.36 6.24 15.54
CA THR A 236 10.93 7.45 14.98
C THR A 236 11.46 8.33 16.10
N ARG A 237 12.70 8.74 16.03
CA ARG A 237 13.24 9.81 16.88
C ARG A 237 12.86 11.14 16.26
N GLU A 238 12.32 12.01 17.08
CA GLU A 238 11.70 13.27 16.64
C GLU A 238 12.61 14.43 17.01
N ASN A 239 13.12 15.15 16.01
CA ASN A 239 13.93 16.33 16.23
C ASN A 239 13.15 17.64 16.19
N GLY A 240 11.86 17.62 15.81
CA GLY A 240 11.02 18.81 15.72
C GLY A 240 11.43 19.79 14.63
N GLY A 241 12.31 19.37 13.71
CA GLY A 241 12.94 20.24 12.70
C GLY A 241 14.17 20.98 13.22
N ILE A 242 14.86 21.68 12.33
CA ILE A 242 15.98 22.59 12.68
C ILE A 242 15.43 23.90 13.25
N GLU A 243 16.15 24.52 14.18
CA GLU A 243 15.70 25.76 14.85
C GLU A 243 15.57 26.94 13.89
N ASN A 244 16.44 27.01 12.87
CA ASN A 244 16.44 28.09 11.90
C ASN A 244 16.75 27.57 10.49
N ASP A 245 15.84 27.80 9.55
CA ASP A 245 16.00 27.39 8.14
C ASP A 245 17.19 28.03 7.45
N ASP A 246 17.64 29.20 7.92
CA ASP A 246 18.76 29.90 7.33
C ASP A 246 20.11 29.20 7.53
N TYR A 247 20.20 28.25 8.49
CA TYR A 247 21.37 27.36 8.57
C TYR A 247 21.63 26.61 7.25
N VAL A 248 20.56 26.36 6.48
CA VAL A 248 20.64 25.67 5.20
C VAL A 248 20.45 26.63 4.02
N LYS A 249 19.52 27.61 4.11
CA LYS A 249 19.21 28.54 3.02
C LYS A 249 20.26 29.61 2.85
N ARG A 250 20.84 30.13 3.93
CA ARG A 250 21.81 31.24 3.97
C ARG A 250 22.94 30.97 4.98
N PRO A 251 23.69 29.87 4.83
CA PRO A 251 24.73 29.50 5.81
C PRO A 251 25.81 30.55 6.00
N GLU A 252 25.98 31.44 5.04
CA GLU A 252 26.91 32.57 5.08
C GLU A 252 26.49 33.69 6.04
N SER A 253 25.23 33.74 6.46
CA SER A 253 24.72 34.70 7.44
C SER A 253 25.15 34.41 8.88
N PHE A 254 25.71 33.23 9.13
CA PHE A 254 26.16 32.80 10.43
C PHE A 254 27.69 32.85 10.59
N PRO A 255 28.20 33.19 11.79
CA PRO A 255 29.65 33.20 12.04
C PRO A 255 30.27 31.81 11.86
N THR A 256 29.55 30.74 12.11
CA THR A 256 29.99 29.37 11.98
C THR A 256 29.01 28.59 11.09
N ARG A 257 29.56 27.88 10.08
CA ARG A 257 28.74 26.97 9.26
C ARG A 257 28.54 25.66 10.01
N TYR A 258 27.28 25.30 10.22
CA TYR A 258 26.92 24.03 10.85
C TYR A 258 27.05 22.86 9.88
N GLY A 259 27.63 21.75 10.35
CA GLY A 259 27.46 20.44 9.73
C GLY A 259 26.05 19.91 9.97
N THR A 260 25.61 18.92 9.21
CA THR A 260 24.28 18.32 9.43
C THR A 260 24.16 17.70 10.82
N ALA A 261 25.25 17.13 11.35
CA ALA A 261 25.29 16.50 12.67
C ALA A 261 25.33 17.51 13.85
N ASP A 262 25.70 18.75 13.59
CA ASP A 262 25.88 19.79 14.64
C ASP A 262 24.84 20.89 14.56
N MET A 263 23.92 20.80 13.59
CA MET A 263 22.87 21.80 13.37
C MET A 263 21.88 21.81 14.53
N PRO A 264 21.56 22.98 15.14
CA PRO A 264 20.59 23.08 16.21
C PRO A 264 19.20 22.59 15.81
N ILE A 265 18.54 21.85 16.71
CA ILE A 265 17.24 21.20 16.51
C ILE A 265 16.31 21.49 17.66
N ASN A 266 15.01 21.48 17.38
CA ASN A 266 13.99 21.83 18.37
C ASN A 266 13.77 20.77 19.48
N LEU A 267 13.99 19.48 19.19
CA LEU A 267 13.79 18.37 20.13
C LEU A 267 14.98 17.40 20.11
N ALA A 268 15.65 17.22 21.23
CA ALA A 268 16.79 16.32 21.33
C ALA A 268 16.41 14.91 21.84
N ARG A 269 15.37 14.80 22.68
CA ARG A 269 15.00 13.58 23.43
C ARG A 269 13.53 13.22 23.31
N ALA A 270 13.00 13.24 22.08
CA ALA A 270 11.62 12.88 21.78
C ALA A 270 11.53 11.70 20.80
N TRP A 271 10.48 10.88 20.92
CA TRP A 271 10.20 9.72 20.09
C TRP A 271 8.71 9.49 19.87
N ASN A 272 8.34 9.08 18.67
CA ASN A 272 7.10 8.38 18.38
C ASN A 272 7.36 6.89 18.21
N LYS A 273 6.54 6.05 18.85
CA LYS A 273 6.60 4.59 18.74
C LYS A 273 5.22 4.06 18.41
N LEU A 274 5.14 3.21 17.39
CA LEU A 274 3.93 2.53 16.96
C LEU A 274 4.14 1.02 17.03
N ASN A 275 3.19 0.31 17.62
CA ASN A 275 3.11 -1.14 17.58
C ASN A 275 1.75 -1.52 17.03
N GLY A 276 1.73 -2.43 16.06
CA GLY A 276 0.51 -2.93 15.45
C GLY A 276 0.51 -4.44 15.33
N ASN A 277 -0.63 -5.05 15.56
CA ASN A 277 -0.89 -6.45 15.28
C ASN A 277 -2.16 -6.54 14.45
N GLN A 278 -2.16 -7.33 13.40
CA GLN A 278 -3.33 -7.53 12.55
C GLN A 278 -3.47 -9.01 12.22
N LEU A 279 -4.65 -9.55 12.48
CA LEU A 279 -5.07 -10.86 12.00
C LEU A 279 -6.19 -10.65 10.99
N PHE A 280 -5.97 -11.09 9.78
CA PHE A 280 -6.94 -11.03 8.70
C PHE A 280 -7.27 -12.44 8.22
N LEU A 281 -8.56 -12.71 8.05
CA LEU A 281 -9.08 -13.98 7.51
C LEU A 281 -10.22 -13.65 6.57
N THR A 282 -10.16 -14.11 5.34
CA THR A 282 -11.32 -14.15 4.45
C THR A 282 -11.50 -15.55 3.91
N HIS A 283 -12.73 -16.03 3.89
CA HIS A 283 -13.05 -17.32 3.32
C HIS A 283 -14.39 -17.31 2.59
N ARG A 284 -14.47 -18.15 1.59
CA ARG A 284 -15.59 -18.21 0.66
C ARG A 284 -15.96 -19.67 0.42
N TYR A 285 -17.26 -19.97 0.49
CA TYR A 285 -17.81 -21.25 0.09
C TYR A 285 -18.67 -21.06 -1.16
N ASN A 286 -18.27 -21.72 -2.26
CA ASN A 286 -18.90 -21.62 -3.57
C ASN A 286 -19.88 -22.78 -3.78
N ILE A 287 -21.09 -22.45 -4.16
CA ILE A 287 -22.13 -23.38 -4.63
C ILE A 287 -22.17 -23.26 -6.15
N GLY A 288 -22.01 -24.38 -6.85
CA GLY A 288 -21.95 -24.37 -8.31
C GLY A 288 -21.94 -25.78 -8.91
N PHE A 289 -21.70 -25.84 -10.20
CA PHE A 289 -21.69 -27.08 -10.97
C PHE A 289 -20.46 -27.15 -11.90
N HIS A 290 -20.10 -28.36 -12.31
CA HIS A 290 -19.03 -28.56 -13.31
C HIS A 290 -19.60 -28.46 -14.72
N ARG A 291 -19.00 -27.60 -15.55
CA ARG A 291 -19.28 -27.44 -16.96
C ARG A 291 -18.18 -28.13 -17.75
N TYR A 292 -18.58 -29.00 -18.68
CA TYR A 292 -17.65 -29.72 -19.54
C TYR A 292 -17.57 -29.05 -20.90
N LYS A 293 -16.35 -28.94 -21.44
CA LYS A 293 -16.07 -28.40 -22.79
C LYS A 293 -15.30 -29.41 -23.60
N ASP A 294 -15.60 -29.51 -24.90
CA ASP A 294 -14.84 -30.33 -25.84
C ASP A 294 -13.51 -29.67 -26.23
N ALA A 295 -12.71 -30.34 -27.05
CA ALA A 295 -11.43 -29.83 -27.53
C ALA A 295 -11.52 -28.49 -28.29
N ASN A 296 -12.68 -28.13 -28.80
CA ASN A 296 -12.95 -26.88 -29.52
C ASN A 296 -13.56 -25.81 -28.60
N GLY A 297 -13.64 -26.06 -27.29
CA GLY A 297 -14.22 -25.14 -26.31
C GLY A 297 -15.75 -25.09 -26.28
N LYS A 298 -16.45 -25.95 -27.04
CA LYS A 298 -17.90 -26.01 -27.06
C LYS A 298 -18.43 -26.72 -25.82
N VAL A 299 -19.43 -26.12 -25.16
CA VAL A 299 -20.04 -26.68 -23.96
C VAL A 299 -20.78 -27.95 -24.27
N ILE A 300 -20.45 -29.01 -23.53
CA ILE A 300 -21.13 -30.32 -23.57
C ILE A 300 -22.30 -30.24 -22.58
N LYS A 301 -23.54 -30.30 -23.06
CA LYS A 301 -24.73 -30.20 -22.20
C LYS A 301 -24.97 -31.45 -21.39
N ASP A 302 -24.72 -32.61 -21.97
CA ASP A 302 -24.83 -33.92 -21.34
C ASP A 302 -23.57 -34.72 -21.68
N LEU A 303 -22.76 -34.99 -20.67
CA LEU A 303 -21.48 -35.68 -20.82
C LEU A 303 -21.68 -37.14 -21.23
N ASP A 304 -22.66 -37.78 -20.65
CA ASP A 304 -22.93 -39.23 -20.90
C ASP A 304 -23.42 -39.43 -22.34
N SER A 305 -24.37 -38.63 -22.81
CA SER A 305 -24.84 -38.65 -24.19
C SER A 305 -23.73 -38.30 -25.21
N TYR A 306 -22.89 -37.34 -24.85
CA TYR A 306 -21.73 -36.96 -25.69
C TYR A 306 -20.69 -38.12 -25.82
N LEU A 307 -20.37 -38.75 -24.69
CA LEU A 307 -19.46 -39.89 -24.67
C LEU A 307 -20.07 -41.12 -25.38
N ALA A 308 -21.35 -41.37 -25.20
CA ALA A 308 -22.08 -42.49 -25.89
C ALA A 308 -22.17 -42.25 -27.40
N ALA A 309 -22.49 -41.04 -27.88
CA ALA A 309 -22.54 -40.74 -29.30
C ALA A 309 -21.16 -40.87 -29.97
N ARG A 310 -20.09 -40.54 -29.26
CA ARG A 310 -18.72 -40.65 -29.79
C ARG A 310 -18.17 -42.08 -29.72
N ALA A 311 -18.62 -42.89 -28.74
CA ALA A 311 -18.33 -44.34 -28.67
C ALA A 311 -19.00 -45.11 -29.83
N LYS A 312 -20.20 -44.72 -30.24
CA LYS A 312 -20.91 -45.28 -31.40
C LYS A 312 -20.21 -44.92 -32.74
N ASN A 313 -19.57 -43.77 -32.82
CA ASN A 313 -18.81 -43.33 -34.01
C ASN A 313 -17.40 -43.90 -34.13
N LYS A 314 -16.85 -44.45 -33.07
CA LYS A 314 -15.60 -45.25 -33.10
C LYS A 314 -16.00 -46.68 -32.81
N ASN A 315 -15.78 -47.61 -33.75
CA ASN A 315 -15.94 -49.08 -33.57
C ASN A 315 -14.98 -49.64 -32.52
N ASP A 316 -14.76 -48.98 -31.40
CA ASP A 316 -13.97 -49.45 -30.28
C ASP A 316 -14.89 -50.05 -29.22
N LYS A 317 -14.85 -51.39 -29.09
CA LYS A 317 -15.41 -52.12 -27.94
C LYS A 317 -14.87 -51.51 -26.64
N ILE A 318 -15.66 -50.69 -25.98
CA ILE A 318 -15.46 -50.38 -24.58
C ILE A 318 -16.04 -51.59 -23.82
N THR A 319 -15.16 -52.38 -23.21
CA THR A 319 -15.53 -53.51 -22.36
C THR A 319 -16.42 -52.98 -21.19
N SER A 320 -17.57 -53.61 -21.06
CA SER A 320 -18.69 -53.20 -20.19
C SER A 320 -18.52 -53.45 -18.68
N ASP A 321 -17.32 -53.47 -18.12
CA ASP A 321 -17.08 -53.85 -16.73
C ASP A 321 -16.82 -52.70 -15.74
N SER A 322 -17.23 -51.48 -16.07
CA SER A 322 -17.12 -50.38 -15.09
C SER A 322 -18.37 -49.56 -14.83
N VAL A 323 -19.55 -50.13 -15.09
CA VAL A 323 -20.83 -49.48 -14.73
C VAL A 323 -21.50 -50.26 -13.58
N ALA A 324 -21.00 -50.11 -12.39
CA ALA A 324 -21.76 -50.38 -11.18
C ALA A 324 -21.21 -49.56 -10.00
N LYS A 325 -22.09 -48.71 -9.47
CA LYS A 325 -22.07 -47.96 -8.20
C LYS A 325 -21.60 -46.50 -8.24
N ASN A 326 -22.59 -45.65 -8.37
CA ASN A 326 -22.83 -44.37 -7.68
C ASN A 326 -21.64 -43.54 -7.18
N GLU A 327 -20.76 -43.12 -8.10
CA GLU A 327 -19.96 -41.91 -8.02
C GLU A 327 -19.44 -41.58 -9.41
N PRO A 328 -19.43 -40.32 -9.89
CA PRO A 328 -18.84 -40.03 -11.18
C PRO A 328 -17.32 -40.17 -11.07
N ARG A 329 -16.81 -41.33 -11.48
CA ARG A 329 -15.37 -41.57 -11.60
C ARG A 329 -14.84 -40.80 -12.79
N LEU A 330 -14.10 -39.72 -12.50
CA LEU A 330 -13.24 -39.05 -13.48
C LEU A 330 -12.30 -40.07 -14.13
N PRO A 331 -12.10 -40.04 -15.47
CA PRO A 331 -11.12 -40.88 -16.11
C PRO A 331 -9.73 -40.63 -15.50
N LYS A 332 -9.07 -41.67 -15.01
CA LYS A 332 -7.69 -41.58 -14.51
C LYS A 332 -6.80 -41.10 -15.63
N LEU A 333 -6.22 -39.91 -15.47
CA LEU A 333 -5.09 -39.45 -16.26
C LEU A 333 -3.91 -40.38 -15.95
N SER A 334 -3.61 -41.30 -16.87
CA SER A 334 -2.45 -42.17 -16.77
C SER A 334 -1.18 -41.33 -16.92
N ALA A 335 -0.26 -41.49 -15.97
CA ALA A 335 1.09 -40.99 -16.05
C ALA A 335 1.81 -41.53 -17.32
N ASN A 336 2.53 -40.65 -18.01
CA ASN A 336 3.38 -40.96 -19.14
C ASN A 336 4.39 -42.06 -18.78
N ASN A 337 4.31 -43.16 -19.50
CA ASN A 337 5.47 -44.01 -19.78
C ASN A 337 5.74 -43.96 -21.29
N ASP A 338 6.90 -43.45 -21.61
CA ASP A 338 7.45 -43.42 -22.99
C ASP A 338 7.51 -44.83 -23.58
N LYS A 339 6.68 -45.09 -24.58
CA LYS A 339 7.02 -46.03 -25.64
C LYS A 339 6.32 -45.62 -26.96
N LYS A 340 7.12 -45.45 -28.01
CA LYS A 340 6.71 -45.24 -29.40
C LYS A 340 5.60 -46.19 -29.83
N GLY A 341 4.54 -45.64 -30.43
CA GLY A 341 3.63 -46.39 -31.25
C GLY A 341 2.18 -45.93 -31.13
N THR A 342 1.66 -45.36 -32.24
CA THR A 342 0.26 -45.12 -32.60
C THR A 342 -0.51 -44.07 -31.85
N THR A 343 -0.82 -43.00 -32.55
CA THR A 343 -1.73 -41.91 -32.25
C THR A 343 -3.07 -42.40 -31.65
N LYS A 344 -3.15 -42.43 -30.32
CA LYS A 344 -4.44 -42.42 -29.65
C LYS A 344 -4.86 -40.95 -29.50
N ASP A 345 -5.85 -40.53 -30.26
CA ASP A 345 -6.60 -39.29 -30.03
C ASP A 345 -7.20 -39.30 -28.61
N SER A 346 -6.45 -38.79 -27.64
CA SER A 346 -6.96 -38.66 -26.29
C SER A 346 -8.04 -37.57 -26.30
N LEU A 347 -9.23 -37.94 -25.85
CA LEU A 347 -10.37 -37.03 -25.64
C LEU A 347 -9.93 -35.90 -24.68
N LYS A 348 -9.63 -34.72 -25.20
CA LYS A 348 -9.39 -33.54 -24.41
C LYS A 348 -10.76 -32.94 -24.02
N ILE A 349 -11.39 -33.51 -23.00
CA ILE A 349 -12.53 -32.87 -22.32
C ILE A 349 -11.96 -32.10 -21.14
N THR A 350 -12.25 -30.81 -21.09
CA THR A 350 -11.88 -29.94 -19.96
C THR A 350 -13.11 -29.73 -19.07
N SER A 351 -12.94 -29.90 -17.76
CA SER A 351 -13.94 -29.61 -16.74
C SER A 351 -13.62 -28.28 -16.10
N GLU A 352 -14.60 -27.38 -16.04
CA GLU A 352 -14.54 -26.07 -15.41
C GLU A 352 -15.64 -25.96 -14.36
N PHE A 353 -15.29 -25.63 -13.11
CA PHE A 353 -16.28 -25.35 -12.09
C PHE A 353 -16.87 -23.94 -12.31
N VAL A 354 -18.21 -23.86 -12.34
CA VAL A 354 -18.94 -22.60 -12.50
C VAL A 354 -19.67 -22.31 -11.20
N PRO A 355 -19.23 -21.31 -10.42
CA PRO A 355 -19.93 -20.90 -9.22
C PRO A 355 -21.25 -20.19 -9.62
N VAL A 356 -22.32 -20.49 -8.88
CA VAL A 356 -23.63 -19.87 -8.99
C VAL A 356 -23.82 -18.84 -7.89
N SER A 357 -23.55 -19.27 -6.65
CA SER A 357 -23.60 -18.41 -5.47
C SER A 357 -22.45 -18.70 -4.53
N SER A 358 -22.11 -17.74 -3.69
CA SER A 358 -21.07 -17.87 -2.69
C SER A 358 -21.48 -17.22 -1.37
N PHE A 359 -21.13 -17.90 -0.27
CA PHE A 359 -21.14 -17.33 1.06
C PHE A 359 -19.72 -16.87 1.38
N ILE A 360 -19.58 -15.61 1.78
CA ILE A 360 -18.29 -14.99 2.08
C ILE A 360 -18.32 -14.51 3.53
N HIS A 361 -17.24 -14.77 4.26
CA HIS A 361 -17.00 -14.16 5.55
C HIS A 361 -15.59 -13.60 5.59
N THR A 362 -15.46 -12.35 6.04
CA THR A 362 -14.18 -11.67 6.24
C THR A 362 -14.10 -11.17 7.68
N LEU A 363 -13.01 -11.49 8.35
CA LEU A 363 -12.66 -11.05 9.70
C LEU A 363 -11.37 -10.26 9.65
N ASN A 364 -11.38 -9.05 10.19
CA ASN A 364 -10.19 -8.23 10.42
C ASN A 364 -10.11 -7.87 11.92
N LEU A 365 -9.02 -8.25 12.56
CA LEU A 365 -8.73 -7.92 13.96
C LEU A 365 -7.46 -7.08 14.00
N GLU A 366 -7.55 -5.89 14.56
CA GLU A 366 -6.43 -4.95 14.66
C GLU A 366 -6.22 -4.48 16.10
N GLY A 367 -4.99 -4.54 16.55
CA GLY A 367 -4.59 -3.98 17.83
C GLY A 367 -3.40 -3.04 17.64
N ASN A 368 -3.60 -1.76 17.85
CA ASN A 368 -2.61 -0.71 17.61
C ASN A 368 -2.31 0.07 18.90
N THR A 369 -1.07 0.49 19.05
CA THR A 369 -0.62 1.33 20.17
C THR A 369 0.33 2.40 19.65
N ARG A 370 0.07 3.65 19.99
CA ARG A 370 1.02 4.75 19.81
C ARG A 370 1.51 5.22 21.16
N LYS A 371 2.81 5.57 21.24
CA LYS A 371 3.42 6.27 22.37
C LYS A 371 4.17 7.48 21.85
N PHE A 372 3.83 8.65 22.34
CA PHE A 372 4.67 9.85 22.25
C PHE A 372 5.45 9.97 23.55
N ILE A 373 6.76 10.06 23.46
CA ILE A 373 7.68 10.13 24.59
C ILE A 373 8.56 11.35 24.37
N SER A 374 8.55 12.29 25.28
CA SER A 374 9.50 13.39 25.32
C SER A 374 10.12 13.44 26.70
N ASN A 375 11.43 13.28 26.76
CA ASN A 375 12.23 13.44 27.98
C ASN A 375 12.81 14.85 28.12
N GLU A 376 12.28 15.80 27.32
CA GLU A 376 12.52 17.22 27.54
C GLU A 376 11.84 17.63 28.85
N ARG A 377 12.59 18.23 29.75
CA ARG A 377 12.04 18.74 31.02
C ARG A 377 11.52 20.16 30.81
N ASN A 378 10.32 20.23 30.31
CA ASN A 378 9.64 21.48 29.99
C ASN A 378 8.35 21.59 30.79
N ASP A 379 8.04 22.80 31.26
CA ASP A 379 6.82 23.14 31.92
C ASP A 379 6.33 24.53 31.44
N GLU A 380 5.30 25.07 32.05
CA GLU A 380 4.75 26.39 31.68
C GLU A 380 5.75 27.54 31.88
N THR A 381 6.74 27.38 32.77
CA THR A 381 7.75 28.41 33.07
C THR A 381 8.96 28.30 32.11
N ASN A 382 9.28 27.11 31.64
CA ASN A 382 10.32 26.84 30.68
C ASN A 382 9.82 25.87 29.58
N PRO A 383 8.94 26.35 28.70
CA PRO A 383 8.18 25.49 27.79
C PRO A 383 9.02 24.92 26.63
N GLY A 384 10.16 25.50 26.27
CA GLY A 384 10.98 25.08 25.14
C GLY A 384 10.16 25.01 23.84
N TYR A 385 10.11 23.85 23.21
CA TYR A 385 9.35 23.59 21.99
C TYR A 385 7.83 23.63 22.18
N PHE A 386 7.31 23.31 23.38
CA PHE A 386 5.88 23.11 23.59
C PHE A 386 5.17 24.42 23.93
N GLY A 387 4.06 24.70 23.23
CA GLY A 387 3.23 25.88 23.45
C GLY A 387 2.10 25.68 24.44
N THR A 388 1.74 24.43 24.74
CA THR A 388 0.60 24.11 25.64
C THR A 388 0.94 22.95 26.58
N PHE A 389 0.38 23.02 27.79
CA PHE A 389 0.52 22.02 28.85
C PHE A 389 -0.82 21.76 29.50
N PHE A 390 -1.46 20.65 29.18
CA PHE A 390 -2.77 20.25 29.69
C PHE A 390 -2.68 19.35 30.91
N LEU A 391 -1.56 18.67 31.09
CA LEU A 391 -1.33 17.71 32.17
C LEU A 391 -0.01 17.98 32.85
N ASN A 392 0.01 17.88 34.20
CA ASN A 392 1.20 18.09 35.00
C ASN A 392 2.26 16.99 34.77
N GLY A 393 3.54 17.34 34.89
CA GLY A 393 4.67 16.44 34.80
C GLY A 393 5.85 17.07 34.05
N ASP A 394 7.08 16.61 34.35
CA ASP A 394 8.31 17.15 33.77
C ASP A 394 8.58 16.66 32.34
N SER A 395 7.90 15.58 31.90
CA SER A 395 8.12 14.93 30.61
C SER A 395 6.80 14.38 30.06
N ALA A 396 6.72 14.17 28.74
CA ALA A 396 5.58 13.55 28.11
C ALA A 396 5.76 12.02 28.00
N LEU A 397 4.73 11.28 28.38
CA LEU A 397 4.61 9.84 28.15
C LEU A 397 3.15 9.52 27.79
N ASP A 398 2.74 9.99 26.64
CA ASP A 398 1.36 9.82 26.18
C ASP A 398 1.22 8.49 25.45
N ARG A 399 0.17 7.74 25.76
CA ARG A 399 -0.12 6.46 25.12
C ARG A 399 -1.58 6.38 24.74
N THR A 400 -1.80 5.99 23.49
CA THR A 400 -3.13 5.62 23.00
C THR A 400 -3.13 4.21 22.43
N ASN A 401 -4.18 3.47 22.72
CA ASN A 401 -4.43 2.11 22.26
C ASN A 401 -5.71 2.09 21.43
N HIS A 402 -5.69 1.33 20.36
CA HIS A 402 -6.86 1.02 19.55
C HIS A 402 -6.99 -0.50 19.40
N LEU A 403 -8.21 -1.00 19.54
CA LEU A 403 -8.60 -2.36 19.19
C LEU A 403 -9.78 -2.28 18.24
N GLY A 404 -9.61 -2.82 17.02
CA GLY A 404 -10.63 -2.91 15.99
C GLY A 404 -11.00 -4.35 15.70
N ILE A 405 -12.30 -4.63 15.61
CA ILE A 405 -12.86 -5.91 15.19
C ILE A 405 -13.86 -5.61 14.09
N GLU A 406 -13.62 -6.15 12.90
CA GLU A 406 -14.51 -6.02 11.76
C GLU A 406 -14.90 -7.40 11.25
N ASN A 407 -16.20 -7.63 11.11
CA ASN A 407 -16.78 -8.85 10.56
C ASN A 407 -17.70 -8.50 9.40
N THR A 408 -17.43 -9.05 8.23
CA THR A 408 -18.27 -8.88 7.03
C THR A 408 -18.81 -10.22 6.57
N PHE A 409 -20.12 -10.33 6.46
CA PHE A 409 -20.81 -11.50 5.90
C PHE A 409 -21.49 -11.09 4.60
N ALA A 410 -21.24 -11.83 3.52
CA ALA A 410 -21.83 -11.54 2.22
C ALA A 410 -22.39 -12.78 1.54
N LEU A 411 -23.47 -12.55 0.80
CA LEU A 411 -24.07 -13.50 -0.15
C LEU A 411 -23.86 -12.95 -1.55
N GLU A 412 -23.23 -13.73 -2.40
CA GLU A 412 -22.95 -13.36 -3.80
C GLU A 412 -23.70 -14.26 -4.77
N LEU A 413 -24.29 -13.66 -5.79
CA LEU A 413 -24.77 -14.31 -7.02
C LEU A 413 -23.78 -13.96 -8.13
N HIS A 414 -23.17 -15.00 -8.71
CA HIS A 414 -22.09 -14.82 -9.70
C HIS A 414 -22.60 -14.44 -11.08
N GLU A 415 -21.86 -13.54 -11.72
CA GLU A 415 -22.00 -13.20 -13.13
C GLU A 415 -21.72 -14.43 -14.02
N GLY A 416 -22.48 -14.61 -15.09
CA GLY A 416 -22.20 -15.61 -16.13
C GLY A 416 -22.59 -17.05 -15.80
N MET A 417 -23.31 -17.30 -14.69
CA MET A 417 -23.83 -18.62 -14.37
C MET A 417 -24.78 -19.14 -15.46
N ASN A 418 -25.49 -18.24 -16.14
CA ASN A 418 -26.31 -18.53 -17.31
C ASN A 418 -26.24 -17.35 -18.33
N LYS A 419 -26.85 -17.53 -19.52
CA LYS A 419 -26.82 -16.52 -20.58
C LYS A 419 -27.53 -15.20 -20.24
N TRP A 420 -28.42 -15.21 -19.25
CA TRP A 420 -29.25 -14.06 -18.86
C TRP A 420 -28.58 -13.25 -17.73
N MET A 421 -27.84 -13.90 -16.85
CA MET A 421 -27.17 -13.27 -15.72
C MET A 421 -25.84 -12.67 -16.18
N LYS A 422 -25.90 -11.42 -16.69
CA LYS A 422 -24.74 -10.67 -17.16
C LYS A 422 -24.10 -9.77 -16.10
N MET A 423 -24.62 -9.82 -14.87
CA MET A 423 -24.09 -9.07 -13.73
C MET A 423 -24.04 -9.96 -12.50
N GLY A 424 -23.06 -9.71 -11.65
CA GLY A 424 -23.00 -10.26 -10.29
C GLY A 424 -23.71 -9.31 -9.32
N LEU A 425 -24.35 -9.88 -8.31
CA LEU A 425 -24.99 -9.16 -7.23
C LEU A 425 -24.44 -9.67 -5.92
N ARG A 426 -24.07 -8.78 -5.02
CA ARG A 426 -23.62 -9.11 -3.67
C ARG A 426 -24.39 -8.28 -2.65
N LEU A 427 -24.92 -8.94 -1.62
CA LEU A 427 -25.51 -8.31 -0.45
C LEU A 427 -24.68 -8.64 0.76
N PHE A 428 -24.45 -7.68 1.63
CA PHE A 428 -23.61 -7.92 2.81
C PHE A 428 -24.04 -7.10 4.02
N GLY A 429 -23.65 -7.63 5.19
CA GLY A 429 -23.71 -6.93 6.46
C GLY A 429 -22.31 -6.89 7.09
N LYS A 430 -21.93 -5.74 7.62
CA LYS A 430 -20.65 -5.52 8.29
C LYS A 430 -20.89 -5.05 9.72
N HIS A 431 -20.24 -5.69 10.67
CA HIS A 431 -20.19 -5.29 12.07
C HIS A 431 -18.81 -4.79 12.42
N GLU A 432 -18.71 -3.60 13.01
CA GLU A 432 -17.48 -2.94 13.40
C GLU A 432 -17.54 -2.58 14.88
N LEU A 433 -16.56 -3.05 15.64
CA LEU A 433 -16.32 -2.69 17.04
C LEU A 433 -14.94 -2.02 17.14
N ALA A 434 -14.87 -0.79 17.56
CA ALA A 434 -13.65 -0.05 17.81
C ALA A 434 -13.57 0.40 19.29
N GLN A 435 -12.46 0.09 19.93
CA GLN A 435 -12.18 0.53 21.30
C GLN A 435 -10.95 1.42 21.31
N PHE A 436 -11.06 2.56 21.96
CA PHE A 436 -9.98 3.53 22.10
C PHE A 436 -9.69 3.76 23.58
N LYS A 437 -8.42 3.75 23.94
CA LYS A 437 -8.00 3.93 25.33
C LYS A 437 -6.78 4.82 25.42
N PHE A 438 -6.91 5.90 26.15
CA PHE A 438 -5.79 6.78 26.52
C PHE A 438 -5.16 6.29 27.83
N LYS A 439 -3.85 6.41 27.93
CA LYS A 439 -3.08 6.16 29.16
C LYS A 439 -2.02 7.25 29.29
N VAL A 440 -2.18 8.06 30.31
CA VAL A 440 -1.23 9.10 30.70
C VAL A 440 -0.81 8.87 32.14
N PRO A 441 0.46 9.10 32.52
CA PRO A 441 0.94 8.86 33.87
C PRO A 441 0.49 9.94 34.88
N TYR A 442 -0.18 10.98 34.42
CA TYR A 442 -0.56 12.18 35.18
C TYR A 442 -1.96 11.99 35.74
N THR A 443 -2.10 11.54 36.98
CA THR A 443 -3.32 10.84 37.40
C THR A 443 -4.29 11.60 38.27
N SER A 444 -4.04 12.83 38.70
CA SER A 444 -4.76 13.29 39.87
C SER A 444 -5.99 14.18 39.63
N SER A 445 -6.28 14.62 38.39
CA SER A 445 -7.37 15.60 38.20
C SER A 445 -8.13 15.53 36.87
N LEU A 446 -7.92 14.48 36.04
CA LEU A 446 -8.64 14.34 34.78
C LEU A 446 -10.09 13.88 35.04
N SER A 447 -11.04 14.75 34.78
CA SER A 447 -12.47 14.42 34.67
C SER A 447 -12.80 13.81 33.30
N GLU A 448 -11.81 13.75 32.38
CA GLU A 448 -11.99 13.30 31.00
C GLU A 448 -12.13 11.78 30.90
N LYS A 449 -13.00 11.37 29.98
CA LYS A 449 -13.22 9.95 29.68
C LYS A 449 -12.03 9.35 28.95
N MET A 450 -11.38 8.39 29.57
CA MET A 450 -10.15 7.74 29.04
C MET A 450 -10.39 6.53 28.15
N HIS A 451 -11.62 6.05 28.07
CA HIS A 451 -12.00 4.85 27.34
C HIS A 451 -13.27 5.06 26.55
N TYR A 452 -13.22 4.80 25.26
CA TYR A 452 -14.33 4.96 24.31
C TYR A 452 -14.56 3.64 23.58
N THR A 453 -15.81 3.34 23.29
CA THR A 453 -16.22 2.18 22.49
C THR A 453 -17.22 2.66 21.44
N GLU A 454 -16.93 2.35 20.19
CA GLU A 454 -17.80 2.59 19.04
C GLU A 454 -18.23 1.24 18.47
N ASN A 455 -19.52 1.09 18.23
CA ASN A 455 -20.09 -0.15 17.74
C ASN A 455 -21.09 0.16 16.63
N TYR A 456 -20.83 -0.35 15.44
CA TYR A 456 -21.59 -0.03 14.24
C TYR A 456 -22.02 -1.29 13.49
N PHE A 457 -23.18 -1.20 12.89
CA PHE A 457 -23.65 -2.18 11.92
C PHE A 457 -23.98 -1.47 10.60
N THR A 458 -23.40 -1.97 9.52
CA THR A 458 -23.52 -1.44 8.16
C THR A 458 -24.15 -2.49 7.27
N VAL A 459 -25.09 -2.12 6.44
CA VAL A 459 -25.62 -2.95 5.36
C VAL A 459 -25.18 -2.41 4.03
N GLY A 460 -24.98 -3.27 3.06
CA GLY A 460 -24.54 -2.84 1.75
C GLY A 460 -24.90 -3.79 0.63
N ALA A 461 -24.81 -3.26 -0.58
CA ALA A 461 -25.02 -3.99 -1.82
C ALA A 461 -23.94 -3.62 -2.84
N GLN A 462 -23.58 -4.60 -3.65
CA GLN A 462 -22.63 -4.41 -4.75
C GLN A 462 -23.16 -5.03 -6.03
N ILE A 463 -23.02 -4.29 -7.13
CA ILE A 463 -23.34 -4.75 -8.47
C ILE A 463 -22.04 -4.72 -9.27
N LEU A 464 -21.70 -5.84 -9.90
CA LEU A 464 -20.45 -5.95 -10.65
C LEU A 464 -20.62 -6.70 -11.96
N SER A 465 -19.82 -6.32 -12.95
CA SER A 465 -19.62 -7.07 -14.19
C SER A 465 -18.15 -6.98 -14.58
N GLN A 466 -17.43 -8.09 -14.41
CA GLN A 466 -15.99 -8.18 -14.64
C GLN A 466 -15.63 -9.08 -15.84
N GLN A 467 -16.54 -9.96 -16.29
CA GLN A 467 -16.29 -10.90 -17.38
C GLN A 467 -16.42 -10.25 -18.77
N ASN A 468 -17.02 -9.07 -18.88
CA ASN A 468 -17.17 -8.36 -20.14
C ASN A 468 -15.83 -7.71 -20.53
N ARG A 469 -15.38 -7.97 -21.77
CA ARG A 469 -14.10 -7.43 -22.29
C ARG A 469 -14.17 -5.95 -22.63
N ILE A 470 -15.35 -5.46 -23.05
CA ILE A 470 -15.52 -4.08 -23.53
C ILE A 470 -15.92 -3.15 -22.38
N PHE A 471 -16.91 -3.53 -21.58
CA PHE A 471 -17.45 -2.69 -20.52
C PHE A 471 -17.51 -3.46 -19.21
N ARG A 472 -16.79 -2.97 -18.22
CA ARG A 472 -16.73 -3.52 -16.85
C ARG A 472 -17.17 -2.45 -15.87
N TYR A 473 -17.87 -2.86 -14.84
CA TYR A 473 -18.29 -1.97 -13.77
C TYR A 473 -18.31 -2.69 -12.43
N ASN A 474 -18.16 -1.88 -11.40
CA ASN A 474 -18.26 -2.29 -10.01
C ASN A 474 -18.83 -1.11 -9.23
N ILE A 475 -20.02 -1.26 -8.69
CA ILE A 475 -20.71 -0.21 -7.91
C ILE A 475 -21.08 -0.82 -6.57
N LEU A 476 -20.62 -0.22 -5.49
CA LEU A 476 -20.84 -0.66 -4.12
C LEU A 476 -21.48 0.48 -3.34
N GLY A 477 -22.54 0.19 -2.60
CA GLY A 477 -23.18 1.12 -1.67
C GLY A 477 -23.22 0.53 -0.26
N GLU A 478 -22.92 1.35 0.73
CA GLU A 478 -22.95 1.04 2.16
C GLU A 478 -23.78 2.08 2.93
N LEU A 479 -24.54 1.62 3.90
CA LEU A 479 -25.32 2.48 4.79
C LEU A 479 -25.15 2.00 6.24
N ARG A 480 -24.71 2.88 7.12
CA ARG A 480 -24.61 2.62 8.55
C ARG A 480 -26.00 2.72 9.20
N THR A 481 -26.41 1.63 9.85
CA THR A 481 -27.79 1.46 10.34
C THR A 481 -27.91 1.54 11.85
N THR A 482 -26.80 1.58 12.59
CA THR A 482 -26.81 1.63 14.06
C THR A 482 -25.75 2.60 14.60
N GLY A 483 -25.94 2.99 15.87
CA GLY A 483 -25.00 3.85 16.59
C GLY A 483 -25.28 5.35 16.41
N SER A 484 -24.38 6.18 16.95
CA SER A 484 -24.43 7.65 16.83
C SER A 484 -24.27 8.14 15.39
N ASP A 485 -23.78 7.28 14.52
CA ASP A 485 -23.40 7.58 13.15
C ASP A 485 -24.45 7.07 12.15
N TRP A 486 -25.65 6.80 12.63
CA TRP A 486 -26.79 6.38 11.78
C TRP A 486 -26.97 7.32 10.56
N GLY A 487 -27.18 6.73 9.39
CA GLY A 487 -27.34 7.44 8.14
C GLY A 487 -26.04 7.88 7.48
N GLU A 488 -24.87 7.47 7.99
CA GLU A 488 -23.62 7.56 7.23
C GLU A 488 -23.66 6.60 6.06
N PHE A 489 -23.17 7.06 4.92
CA PHE A 489 -23.15 6.25 3.72
C PHE A 489 -21.86 6.42 2.93
N ASN A 490 -21.53 5.38 2.19
CA ASN A 490 -20.45 5.35 1.22
C ASN A 490 -20.93 4.68 -0.06
N ILE A 491 -20.69 5.32 -1.20
CA ILE A 491 -20.93 4.77 -2.53
C ILE A 491 -19.61 4.82 -3.28
N ASP A 492 -19.06 3.68 -3.64
CA ASP A 492 -17.87 3.54 -4.49
C ASP A 492 -18.29 3.04 -5.87
N GLY A 493 -17.69 3.58 -6.94
CA GLY A 493 -17.99 3.19 -8.31
C GLY A 493 -16.74 3.12 -9.17
N ASP A 494 -16.61 2.03 -9.92
CA ASP A 494 -15.57 1.82 -10.92
C ASP A 494 -16.22 1.43 -12.26
N LEU A 495 -15.88 2.14 -13.32
CA LEU A 495 -16.32 1.87 -14.69
C LEU A 495 -15.10 1.78 -15.59
N ALA A 496 -15.01 0.76 -16.41
CA ALA A 496 -13.92 0.61 -17.38
C ALA A 496 -14.48 0.23 -18.76
N LEU A 497 -14.13 1.03 -19.75
CA LEU A 497 -14.48 0.83 -21.15
C LEU A 497 -13.20 0.61 -21.96
N SER A 498 -13.10 -0.54 -22.64
CA SER A 498 -11.96 -0.89 -23.50
C SER A 498 -12.41 -1.01 -24.94
N ILE A 499 -12.07 -0.06 -25.78
CA ILE A 499 -12.45 -0.01 -27.18
C ILE A 499 -11.26 -0.50 -28.02
N PRO A 500 -11.36 -1.64 -28.72
CA PRO A 500 -10.28 -2.12 -29.58
C PRO A 500 -10.10 -1.20 -30.79
N ILE A 501 -8.87 -0.74 -31.04
CA ILE A 501 -8.48 0.08 -32.18
C ILE A 501 -7.34 -0.61 -32.92
N LYS A 502 -7.63 -1.33 -33.97
CA LYS A 502 -6.67 -2.15 -34.75
C LYS A 502 -5.97 -3.18 -33.85
N ARG A 503 -4.67 -2.96 -33.53
CA ARG A 503 -3.85 -3.84 -32.68
C ARG A 503 -3.79 -3.36 -31.22
N ASP A 504 -4.30 -2.17 -30.94
CA ASP A 504 -4.27 -1.53 -29.63
C ASP A 504 -5.67 -1.41 -29.05
N SER A 505 -5.80 -0.91 -27.83
CA SER A 505 -7.10 -0.56 -27.25
C SER A 505 -7.04 0.85 -26.65
N LEU A 506 -8.12 1.60 -26.83
CA LEU A 506 -8.39 2.81 -26.08
C LEU A 506 -9.08 2.42 -24.78
N GLN A 507 -8.47 2.75 -23.66
CA GLN A 507 -9.03 2.47 -22.35
C GLN A 507 -9.54 3.76 -21.72
N PHE A 508 -10.80 3.75 -21.33
CA PHE A 508 -11.42 4.82 -20.55
C PHE A 508 -11.88 4.23 -19.22
N VAL A 509 -11.31 4.75 -18.12
CA VAL A 509 -11.63 4.28 -16.77
C VAL A 509 -12.12 5.46 -15.96
N VAL A 510 -13.28 5.30 -15.34
CA VAL A 510 -13.83 6.25 -14.37
C VAL A 510 -13.96 5.55 -13.04
N ASN A 511 -13.39 6.13 -12.01
CA ASN A 511 -13.61 5.69 -10.64
C ASN A 511 -13.98 6.90 -9.76
N GLY A 512 -14.75 6.64 -8.73
CA GLY A 512 -15.16 7.70 -7.84
C GLY A 512 -15.87 7.17 -6.61
N PHE A 513 -16.10 8.08 -5.68
CA PHE A 513 -16.87 7.78 -4.49
C PHE A 513 -17.66 9.00 -4.03
N VAL A 514 -18.70 8.73 -3.27
CA VAL A 514 -19.46 9.72 -2.50
C VAL A 514 -19.61 9.19 -1.09
N ARG A 515 -19.15 9.94 -0.10
CA ARG A 515 -19.15 9.58 1.31
C ARG A 515 -19.73 10.68 2.16
N ASN A 516 -20.48 10.31 3.18
CA ASN A 516 -20.91 11.21 4.23
C ASN A 516 -20.66 10.54 5.58
N GLU A 517 -19.56 10.91 6.22
CA GLU A 517 -19.02 10.19 7.37
C GLU A 517 -18.64 11.18 8.48
N ARG A 518 -18.73 10.74 9.73
CA ARG A 518 -18.22 11.46 10.88
C ARG A 518 -16.69 11.49 10.84
N PRO A 519 -16.04 12.59 11.27
CA PRO A 519 -14.58 12.63 11.38
C PRO A 519 -14.05 11.49 12.24
N SER A 520 -12.89 10.93 11.86
CA SER A 520 -12.23 9.85 12.59
C SER A 520 -12.06 10.18 14.06
N PHE A 521 -12.05 9.15 14.91
CA PHE A 521 -12.04 9.27 16.38
C PHE A 521 -11.00 10.27 16.90
N TYR A 522 -9.78 10.27 16.40
CA TYR A 522 -8.71 11.14 16.91
C TYR A 522 -8.82 12.61 16.53
N TYR A 523 -9.67 12.99 15.59
CA TYR A 523 -10.06 14.39 15.39
C TYR A 523 -11.08 14.85 16.44
N ARG A 524 -11.88 13.93 16.96
CA ARG A 524 -12.91 14.20 17.95
C ARG A 524 -12.35 14.17 19.38
N HIS A 525 -11.49 13.21 19.68
CA HIS A 525 -10.95 13.00 21.03
C HIS A 525 -9.44 12.78 20.99
N TYR A 526 -8.74 13.49 21.81
CA TYR A 526 -7.32 13.24 22.08
C TYR A 526 -6.97 13.67 23.49
N ILE A 527 -6.14 12.88 24.19
CA ILE A 527 -5.64 13.17 25.53
C ILE A 527 -4.15 12.91 25.58
N GLY A 528 -3.38 13.95 25.77
CA GLY A 528 -1.95 13.96 25.95
C GLY A 528 -1.48 15.17 26.73
N ARG A 529 -0.22 15.19 27.13
CA ARG A 529 0.34 16.28 27.93
C ARG A 529 0.33 17.62 27.20
N ASN A 530 0.72 17.60 25.93
CA ASN A 530 0.91 18.80 25.12
C ASN A 530 -0.15 19.00 24.03
N ALA A 531 -1.17 18.13 23.98
CA ALA A 531 -2.32 18.25 23.10
C ALA A 531 -3.53 17.57 23.74
N MET A 532 -4.66 18.27 23.80
CA MET A 532 -5.91 17.71 24.33
C MET A 532 -7.11 18.41 23.70
N TRP A 533 -8.11 17.62 23.30
CA TRP A 533 -9.40 18.12 22.80
C TRP A 533 -10.53 17.12 22.93
N ASN A 534 -11.74 17.66 22.97
CA ASN A 534 -13.00 16.94 22.96
C ASN A 534 -13.99 17.67 22.03
N ASN A 535 -14.03 17.24 20.76
CA ASN A 535 -14.74 17.90 19.66
C ASN A 535 -15.95 17.08 19.20
N GLU A 536 -16.88 16.75 20.11
CA GLU A 536 -18.09 15.98 19.79
C GLU A 536 -19.03 16.68 18.81
N HIS A 537 -18.91 18.00 18.66
CA HIS A 537 -19.78 18.85 17.84
C HIS A 537 -19.34 18.98 16.37
N LEU A 538 -18.25 18.32 15.96
CA LEU A 538 -17.82 18.36 14.56
C LEU A 538 -18.90 17.80 13.64
N ASN A 539 -19.17 18.53 12.57
CA ASN A 539 -20.13 18.11 11.53
C ASN A 539 -19.57 16.94 10.72
N LYS A 540 -20.48 16.10 10.19
CA LYS A 540 -20.11 15.06 9.22
C LYS A 540 -19.47 15.69 7.99
N MET A 541 -18.42 15.05 7.50
CA MET A 541 -17.74 15.41 6.26
C MET A 541 -18.44 14.77 5.09
N PHE A 542 -18.85 15.58 4.12
CA PHE A 542 -19.29 15.08 2.82
C PHE A 542 -18.11 15.16 1.84
N HIS A 543 -17.71 14.04 1.27
CA HIS A 543 -16.60 13.97 0.33
C HIS A 543 -17.01 13.22 -0.93
N ALA A 544 -17.00 13.91 -2.06
CA ALA A 544 -17.24 13.34 -3.38
C ALA A 544 -16.01 13.50 -4.26
N ARG A 545 -15.66 12.43 -4.99
CA ARG A 545 -14.57 12.40 -5.95
C ARG A 545 -14.97 11.68 -7.22
N ILE A 546 -14.52 12.19 -8.35
CA ILE A 546 -14.55 11.51 -9.64
C ILE A 546 -13.17 11.62 -10.28
N ASN A 547 -12.60 10.48 -10.65
CA ASN A 547 -11.39 10.37 -11.44
C ASN A 547 -11.73 9.75 -12.79
N ALA A 548 -11.34 10.38 -13.88
CA ALA A 548 -11.47 9.85 -15.23
C ALA A 548 -10.09 9.72 -15.87
N SER A 549 -9.75 8.56 -16.37
CA SER A 549 -8.49 8.33 -17.09
C SER A 549 -8.74 7.82 -18.50
N LEU A 550 -8.03 8.38 -19.45
CA LEU A 550 -8.00 7.98 -20.84
C LEU A 550 -6.59 7.52 -21.19
N GLN A 551 -6.46 6.27 -21.61
CA GLN A 551 -5.16 5.70 -21.99
C GLN A 551 -5.20 5.19 -23.41
N TYR A 552 -4.22 5.60 -24.21
CA TYR A 552 -3.97 5.08 -25.55
C TYR A 552 -2.45 4.96 -25.77
N LYS A 553 -1.99 3.72 -26.00
CA LYS A 553 -0.54 3.42 -26.10
C LYS A 553 0.24 3.94 -24.88
N ALA A 554 1.27 4.74 -25.14
CA ALA A 554 2.18 5.32 -24.15
C ALA A 554 1.65 6.61 -23.48
N THR A 555 0.45 7.07 -23.86
CA THR A 555 -0.15 8.28 -23.32
C THR A 555 -1.29 7.91 -22.39
N LYS A 556 -1.25 8.43 -21.15
CA LYS A 556 -2.35 8.33 -20.19
C LYS A 556 -2.65 9.71 -19.63
N LEU A 557 -3.88 10.17 -19.81
CA LEU A 557 -4.38 11.40 -19.22
C LEU A 557 -5.37 11.05 -18.12
N THR A 558 -5.18 11.60 -16.92
CA THR A 558 -6.08 11.43 -15.79
C THR A 558 -6.57 12.79 -15.32
N ALA A 559 -7.88 12.96 -15.17
CA ALA A 559 -8.48 14.13 -14.56
C ALA A 559 -9.23 13.74 -13.31
N SER A 560 -9.09 14.50 -12.22
CA SER A 560 -9.78 14.30 -10.96
C SER A 560 -10.47 15.57 -10.51
N ILE A 561 -11.70 15.41 -10.01
CA ILE A 561 -12.47 16.50 -9.40
C ILE A 561 -12.92 15.99 -8.03
N GLU A 562 -12.68 16.82 -7.00
CA GLU A 562 -13.11 16.52 -5.65
C GLU A 562 -13.88 17.70 -5.06
N ASN A 563 -14.87 17.39 -4.22
CA ASN A 563 -15.60 18.36 -3.42
C ASN A 563 -15.71 17.84 -1.98
N ILE A 564 -15.25 18.64 -1.04
CA ILE A 564 -15.24 18.28 0.39
C ILE A 564 -15.96 19.37 1.16
N GLN A 565 -17.02 19.01 1.87
CA GLN A 565 -17.73 19.88 2.80
C GLN A 565 -17.33 19.53 4.22
N ASN A 566 -17.22 20.52 5.09
CA ASN A 566 -16.83 20.35 6.49
C ASN A 566 -15.50 19.63 6.66
N TYR A 567 -14.51 19.94 5.80
CA TYR A 567 -13.20 19.31 5.86
C TYR A 567 -12.55 19.52 7.22
N VAL A 568 -12.13 18.43 7.87
CA VAL A 568 -11.46 18.45 9.18
C VAL A 568 -9.97 18.20 9.01
N TYR A 569 -9.18 19.02 9.69
CA TYR A 569 -7.72 18.98 9.60
C TYR A 569 -7.07 19.37 10.94
N PHE A 570 -5.81 18.98 11.09
CA PHE A 570 -4.97 19.49 12.18
C PHE A 570 -4.40 20.85 11.79
N GLN A 571 -4.35 21.76 12.74
CA GLN A 571 -3.80 23.09 12.58
C GLN A 571 -2.74 23.36 13.62
N GLU A 572 -1.58 23.79 13.17
CA GLU A 572 -0.50 24.28 14.00
C GLU A 572 -0.79 25.70 14.48
N GLN A 573 -0.37 26.01 15.69
CA GLN A 573 -0.40 27.34 16.30
C GLN A 573 0.99 27.62 16.86
N LEU A 574 1.58 28.72 16.43
CA LEU A 574 2.92 29.13 16.82
C LEU A 574 2.87 30.35 17.74
N THR A 575 3.68 30.35 18.77
CA THR A 575 3.91 31.50 19.61
C THR A 575 5.39 31.86 19.57
N ALA A 576 5.70 33.02 18.99
CA ALA A 576 7.05 33.49 18.87
C ALA A 576 7.62 33.94 20.23
N TYR A 577 8.91 33.66 20.44
CA TYR A 577 9.67 34.17 21.58
C TYR A 577 11.11 34.46 21.20
N ALA A 578 11.78 35.37 21.93
CA ALA A 578 13.19 35.68 21.68
C ALA A 578 14.09 34.52 22.14
N GLY A 579 14.87 33.94 21.22
CA GLY A 579 15.88 32.94 21.53
C GLY A 579 17.10 33.56 22.21
N THR A 580 17.92 32.72 22.84
CA THR A 580 19.17 33.13 23.50
C THR A 580 20.26 33.62 22.54
N ASP A 581 20.13 33.25 21.28
CA ASP A 581 21.02 33.62 20.16
C ASP A 581 20.60 34.90 19.42
N GLY A 582 19.49 35.54 19.87
CA GLY A 582 18.95 36.75 19.28
C GLY A 582 18.05 36.51 18.08
N TYR A 583 17.79 35.29 17.71
CA TYR A 583 16.80 34.91 16.69
C TYR A 583 15.42 34.63 17.32
N GLU A 584 14.39 34.73 16.48
CA GLU A 584 13.03 34.40 16.89
C GLU A 584 12.83 32.89 16.84
N ASN A 585 12.46 32.28 17.96
CA ASN A 585 12.13 30.89 18.12
C ASN A 585 10.62 30.71 18.32
N PHE A 586 10.09 29.50 18.13
CA PHE A 586 8.66 29.23 18.18
C PHE A 586 8.33 28.12 19.17
N ARG A 587 7.23 28.31 19.87
CA ARG A 587 6.54 27.29 20.67
C ARG A 587 5.40 26.76 19.86
N HIS A 588 5.30 25.44 19.79
CA HIS A 588 4.35 24.71 18.94
C HIS A 588 3.18 24.19 19.76
N ALA A 589 1.98 24.55 19.36
CA ALA A 589 0.73 23.96 19.80
C ALA A 589 0.00 23.38 18.60
N ILE A 590 -0.89 22.43 18.84
CA ILE A 590 -1.64 21.75 17.81
C ILE A 590 -3.10 21.62 18.21
N GLY A 591 -4.00 21.88 17.28
CA GLY A 591 -5.43 21.73 17.45
C GLY A 591 -6.11 21.11 16.26
N VAL A 592 -7.42 20.96 16.34
CA VAL A 592 -8.28 20.48 15.27
C VAL A 592 -9.16 21.64 14.79
N ALA A 593 -9.23 21.80 13.48
CA ALA A 593 -10.11 22.78 12.85
C ALA A 593 -11.03 22.09 11.83
N GLN A 594 -12.18 22.70 11.58
CA GLN A 594 -13.11 22.29 10.55
C GLN A 594 -13.40 23.45 9.61
N ALA A 595 -13.26 23.22 8.30
CA ALA A 595 -13.52 24.22 7.29
C ALA A 595 -15.02 24.58 7.24
N ASN A 596 -15.32 25.86 7.23
CA ASN A 596 -16.69 26.39 7.12
C ASN A 596 -17.16 26.61 5.67
N LYS A 597 -16.27 26.42 4.69
CA LYS A 597 -16.54 26.53 3.27
C LYS A 597 -16.17 25.21 2.58
N ASN A 598 -16.86 24.90 1.49
CA ASN A 598 -16.52 23.76 0.65
C ASN A 598 -15.12 23.93 0.06
N VAL A 599 -14.34 22.86 0.08
CA VAL A 599 -13.05 22.78 -0.56
C VAL A 599 -13.19 21.96 -1.84
N GLN A 600 -12.88 22.56 -2.96
CA GLN A 600 -12.90 21.92 -4.28
C GLN A 600 -11.46 21.77 -4.79
N LEU A 601 -11.18 20.62 -5.38
CA LEU A 601 -9.89 20.35 -6.01
C LEU A 601 -10.10 19.88 -7.44
N LEU A 602 -9.23 20.37 -8.30
CA LEU A 602 -9.04 19.88 -9.67
C LEU A 602 -7.62 19.34 -9.79
N GLY A 603 -7.47 18.14 -10.32
CA GLY A 603 -6.17 17.54 -10.64
C GLY A 603 -6.16 17.02 -12.08
N ILE A 604 -5.09 17.27 -12.82
CA ILE A 604 -4.86 16.72 -14.15
C ILE A 604 -3.45 16.16 -14.19
N THR A 605 -3.33 14.86 -14.51
CA THR A 605 -2.04 14.17 -14.63
C THR A 605 -1.88 13.62 -16.05
N LEU A 606 -0.78 13.96 -16.69
CA LEU A 606 -0.34 13.42 -17.97
C LEU A 606 0.86 12.51 -17.75
N ASN A 607 0.71 11.22 -18.08
CA ASN A 607 1.83 10.29 -18.24
C ASN A 607 2.12 10.12 -19.72
N GLN A 608 3.36 10.39 -20.13
CA GLN A 608 3.81 10.26 -21.52
C GLN A 608 5.19 9.64 -21.58
N ASP A 609 5.29 8.50 -22.25
CA ASP A 609 6.56 7.83 -22.47
C ASP A 609 6.96 7.90 -23.94
N PHE A 610 8.25 8.09 -24.15
CA PHE A 610 8.88 8.08 -25.45
C PHE A 610 9.97 7.02 -25.51
N HIS A 611 10.07 6.36 -26.65
CA HIS A 611 11.06 5.31 -26.89
C HIS A 611 11.71 5.48 -28.27
N TRP A 612 13.03 5.64 -28.29
CA TRP A 612 13.83 5.77 -29.52
C TRP A 612 15.05 4.84 -29.46
N GLY A 613 14.92 3.64 -29.95
CA GLY A 613 15.99 2.62 -29.89
C GLY A 613 16.37 2.28 -28.45
N VAL A 614 17.58 2.63 -28.04
CA VAL A 614 18.06 2.41 -26.66
C VAL A 614 17.67 3.53 -25.69
N PHE A 615 17.26 4.68 -26.19
CA PHE A 615 16.87 5.84 -25.38
C PHE A 615 15.40 5.79 -25.02
N ASN A 616 15.10 5.95 -23.74
CA ASN A 616 13.76 6.00 -23.18
C ASN A 616 13.60 7.29 -22.36
N TRP A 617 12.43 7.88 -22.43
CA TRP A 617 12.10 9.08 -21.68
C TRP A 617 10.67 9.01 -21.17
N GLU A 618 10.51 8.86 -19.86
CA GLU A 618 9.24 8.73 -19.15
C GLU A 618 8.92 10.02 -18.42
N ASN A 619 7.70 10.49 -18.54
CA ASN A 619 7.26 11.74 -17.95
C ASN A 619 5.92 11.57 -17.25
N GLU A 620 5.80 12.17 -16.07
CA GLU A 620 4.58 12.34 -15.34
C GLU A 620 4.46 13.80 -14.91
N LEU A 621 3.47 14.49 -15.44
CA LEU A 621 3.22 15.91 -15.23
C LEU A 621 1.85 16.07 -14.57
N THR A 622 1.79 16.74 -13.43
CA THR A 622 0.54 16.94 -12.70
C THR A 622 0.30 18.42 -12.44
N TYR A 623 -0.91 18.86 -12.77
CA TYR A 623 -1.44 20.17 -12.44
C TYR A 623 -2.56 20.02 -11.41
N GLN A 624 -2.54 20.81 -10.33
CA GLN A 624 -3.52 20.77 -9.26
C GLN A 624 -3.93 22.17 -8.82
N VAL A 625 -5.20 22.33 -8.48
CA VAL A 625 -5.73 23.58 -7.91
C VAL A 625 -6.70 23.27 -6.79
N SER A 626 -6.48 23.91 -5.64
CA SER A 626 -7.42 23.93 -4.52
C SER A 626 -8.15 25.28 -4.48
N SER A 627 -9.46 25.26 -4.25
CA SER A 627 -10.27 26.47 -4.07
C SER A 627 -9.99 27.19 -2.74
N ASN A 628 -9.35 26.49 -1.78
CA ASN A 628 -8.98 27.04 -0.48
C ASN A 628 -7.57 26.52 -0.09
N LYS A 629 -6.56 27.31 -0.44
CA LYS A 629 -5.15 26.97 -0.19
C LYS A 629 -4.74 27.09 1.28
N ASP A 630 -5.49 27.83 2.08
CA ASP A 630 -5.21 27.99 3.50
C ASP A 630 -5.62 26.76 4.33
N VAL A 631 -6.60 26.00 3.81
CA VAL A 631 -7.13 24.78 4.44
C VAL A 631 -6.55 23.52 3.81
N LEU A 632 -6.35 23.55 2.49
CA LEU A 632 -5.84 22.42 1.72
C LEU A 632 -4.84 22.90 0.67
N PRO A 633 -3.60 23.16 1.10
CA PRO A 633 -2.54 23.58 0.20
C PRO A 633 -2.03 22.41 -0.64
N VAL A 634 -1.89 22.66 -1.95
CA VAL A 634 -1.26 21.73 -2.90
C VAL A 634 -0.36 22.51 -3.85
N PRO A 635 0.75 21.93 -4.34
CA PRO A 635 1.55 22.56 -5.38
C PRO A 635 0.75 22.63 -6.68
N THR A 636 0.81 23.76 -7.36
CA THR A 636 0.05 23.96 -8.61
C THR A 636 0.56 23.06 -9.74
N PHE A 637 1.86 22.79 -9.79
CA PHE A 637 2.46 21.93 -10.79
C PHE A 637 3.53 21.04 -10.15
N SER A 638 3.54 19.76 -10.56
CA SER A 638 4.57 18.79 -10.19
C SER A 638 4.99 18.01 -11.42
N ALA A 639 6.26 17.63 -11.48
CA ALA A 639 6.83 16.88 -12.58
C ALA A 639 7.80 15.81 -12.10
N TYR A 640 7.68 14.64 -12.67
CA TYR A 640 8.69 13.60 -12.67
C TYR A 640 9.11 13.33 -14.11
N SER A 641 10.41 13.33 -14.36
CA SER A 641 10.97 13.04 -15.69
C SER A 641 12.15 12.11 -15.52
N ASN A 642 12.17 10.99 -16.25
CA ASN A 642 13.19 9.95 -16.19
C ASN A 642 13.70 9.65 -17.59
N ALA A 643 14.94 10.06 -17.88
CA ALA A 643 15.61 9.80 -19.15
C ALA A 643 16.69 8.74 -18.95
N TYR A 644 16.64 7.66 -19.71
CA TYR A 644 17.57 6.54 -19.55
C TYR A 644 17.91 5.82 -20.84
N LEU A 645 19.07 5.18 -20.85
CA LEU A 645 19.54 4.28 -21.87
C LEU A 645 19.31 2.85 -21.42
N LEU A 646 18.61 2.06 -22.23
CA LEU A 646 18.34 0.64 -21.99
C LEU A 646 19.06 -0.20 -23.04
N PHE A 647 20.01 -1.02 -22.61
CA PHE A 647 20.77 -1.91 -23.49
C PHE A 647 21.23 -3.16 -22.76
N ARG A 648 21.82 -4.10 -23.50
CA ARG A 648 22.38 -5.33 -22.93
C ARG A 648 23.88 -5.41 -23.15
N ILE A 649 24.64 -5.57 -22.09
CA ILE A 649 26.07 -5.84 -22.13
C ILE A 649 26.26 -7.35 -22.30
N ALA A 650 27.11 -7.74 -23.28
CA ALA A 650 27.38 -9.14 -23.64
C ALA A 650 26.11 -9.98 -23.87
N LYS A 651 24.99 -9.37 -24.31
CA LYS A 651 23.67 -9.98 -24.57
C LYS A 651 22.97 -10.56 -23.33
N VAL A 652 23.56 -10.50 -22.14
CA VAL A 652 23.04 -11.13 -20.91
C VAL A 652 22.71 -10.12 -19.80
N LEU A 653 23.54 -9.09 -19.61
CA LEU A 653 23.32 -8.09 -18.54
C LEU A 653 22.47 -6.94 -19.08
N ARG A 654 21.18 -6.92 -18.70
CA ARG A 654 20.32 -5.77 -18.98
C ARG A 654 20.78 -4.61 -18.12
N THR A 655 21.07 -3.50 -18.76
CA THR A 655 21.64 -2.30 -18.14
C THR A 655 20.76 -1.10 -18.45
N GLU A 656 20.43 -0.35 -17.41
CA GLU A 656 19.73 0.94 -17.49
C GLU A 656 20.62 2.01 -16.87
N LEU A 657 21.01 3.01 -17.65
CA LEU A 657 21.77 4.17 -17.18
C LEU A 657 20.88 5.39 -17.35
N GLY A 658 20.56 6.08 -16.28
CA GLY A 658 19.57 7.15 -16.34
C GLY A 658 19.78 8.28 -15.35
N VAL A 659 18.99 9.32 -15.60
CA VAL A 659 18.86 10.49 -14.74
C VAL A 659 17.37 10.73 -14.55
N ASP A 660 16.93 10.88 -13.30
CA ASP A 660 15.59 11.33 -12.99
C ASP A 660 15.59 12.71 -12.31
N VAL A 661 14.54 13.46 -12.59
CA VAL A 661 14.30 14.80 -12.05
C VAL A 661 12.92 14.83 -11.42
N ARG A 662 12.84 15.38 -10.22
CA ARG A 662 11.62 15.58 -9.46
C ARG A 662 11.48 17.04 -9.13
N TYR A 663 10.30 17.61 -9.38
CA TYR A 663 10.05 19.03 -9.20
C TYR A 663 8.60 19.28 -8.80
N PHE A 664 8.39 20.26 -7.94
CA PHE A 664 7.08 20.85 -7.67
C PHE A 664 7.19 22.33 -7.39
N THR A 665 6.12 23.07 -7.73
CA THR A 665 6.04 24.51 -7.52
C THR A 665 5.90 24.86 -6.05
N ARG A 666 6.31 26.08 -5.70
CA ARG A 666 6.25 26.60 -4.33
C ARG A 666 4.81 26.62 -3.79
N TYR A 667 4.66 26.16 -2.53
CA TYR A 667 3.41 26.21 -1.78
C TYR A 667 3.70 26.12 -0.26
N ASN A 668 2.72 26.48 0.57
CA ASN A 668 2.79 26.33 2.03
C ASN A 668 2.39 24.89 2.39
N ALA A 669 3.32 23.95 2.30
CA ALA A 669 3.05 22.56 2.57
C ALA A 669 2.63 22.34 4.02
N PRO A 670 1.83 21.30 4.32
CA PRO A 670 1.59 20.89 5.69
C PRO A 670 2.91 20.61 6.42
N THR A 671 3.03 21.08 7.65
CA THR A 671 4.15 20.78 8.56
C THR A 671 3.90 19.49 9.33
N TYR A 672 4.95 18.88 9.85
CA TYR A 672 4.82 17.67 10.67
C TYR A 672 4.87 18.01 12.16
N SER A 673 3.86 17.60 12.92
CA SER A 673 3.83 17.75 14.39
C SER A 673 4.21 16.45 15.10
N PRO A 674 5.37 16.36 15.75
CA PRO A 674 5.76 15.23 16.59
C PRO A 674 4.78 14.91 17.72
N ILE A 675 4.13 15.96 18.28
CA ILE A 675 3.20 15.86 19.41
C ILE A 675 2.07 14.86 19.11
N ILE A 676 1.48 14.97 17.92
CA ILE A 676 0.41 14.08 17.49
C ILE A 676 0.87 13.04 16.44
N GLY A 677 2.12 13.12 15.94
CA GLY A 677 2.64 12.23 14.89
C GLY A 677 1.85 12.33 13.59
N GLN A 678 1.39 13.55 13.23
CA GLN A 678 0.58 13.83 12.06
C GLN A 678 1.04 15.11 11.37
N TYR A 679 0.65 15.26 10.11
CA TYR A 679 0.80 16.50 9.37
C TYR A 679 -0.34 17.45 9.72
N ALA A 680 -0.01 18.74 9.84
CA ALA A 680 -0.92 19.81 10.19
C ALA A 680 -0.75 20.99 9.23
N ILE A 681 -1.79 21.76 9.03
CA ILE A 681 -1.71 23.02 8.30
C ILE A 681 -0.90 24.00 9.15
N GLN A 682 0.08 24.66 8.53
CA GLN A 682 0.96 25.63 9.18
C GLN A 682 0.15 26.82 9.74
N ASP A 683 0.66 27.43 10.79
CA ASP A 683 0.17 28.73 11.26
C ASP A 683 0.33 29.77 10.15
N ALA A 684 -0.77 30.42 9.78
CA ALA A 684 -0.80 31.34 8.64
C ALA A 684 0.14 32.53 8.81
N GLN A 685 0.42 32.96 10.06
CA GLN A 685 1.28 34.10 10.36
C GLN A 685 2.77 33.79 10.08
N TYR A 686 3.17 32.53 10.29
CA TYR A 686 4.57 32.11 10.24
C TYR A 686 4.84 31.05 9.16
N ALA A 687 3.90 30.89 8.24
CA ALA A 687 3.98 29.84 7.23
C ALA A 687 5.23 29.92 6.33
N THR A 688 5.96 28.84 6.26
CA THR A 688 7.15 28.70 5.41
C THR A 688 6.80 27.95 4.13
N SER A 689 7.05 28.59 2.98
CA SER A 689 6.86 27.94 1.68
C SER A 689 8.03 27.04 1.31
N ILE A 690 7.72 25.88 0.73
CA ILE A 690 8.70 24.95 0.16
C ILE A 690 8.43 24.73 -1.33
N GLY A 691 9.39 24.13 -2.06
CA GLY A 691 9.30 23.85 -3.50
C GLY A 691 10.12 24.83 -4.36
N ASN A 692 9.86 24.80 -5.69
CA ASN A 692 10.69 25.45 -6.70
C ASN A 692 12.16 25.02 -6.67
N TYR A 693 12.40 23.79 -6.24
CA TYR A 693 13.72 23.19 -6.16
C TYR A 693 13.71 21.82 -6.85
N PRO A 694 14.39 21.64 -7.99
CA PRO A 694 14.48 20.34 -8.63
C PRO A 694 15.41 19.42 -7.84
N ILE A 695 15.05 18.16 -7.69
CA ILE A 695 15.89 17.11 -7.13
C ILE A 695 16.32 16.23 -8.28
N ILE A 696 17.64 16.15 -8.50
CA ILE A 696 18.24 15.42 -9.62
C ILE A 696 18.98 14.22 -9.09
N ASN A 697 18.68 13.05 -9.64
CA ASN A 697 19.34 11.78 -9.32
C ASN A 697 19.93 11.17 -10.59
N ALA A 698 21.08 10.49 -10.48
CA ALA A 698 21.63 9.65 -11.54
C ALA A 698 21.78 8.22 -11.06
N TYR A 699 21.51 7.26 -11.91
CA TYR A 699 21.49 5.86 -11.52
C TYR A 699 21.98 4.91 -12.61
N ALA A 700 22.37 3.73 -12.18
CA ALA A 700 22.67 2.58 -13.00
C ALA A 700 21.96 1.35 -12.41
N ASN A 701 21.03 0.76 -13.16
CA ASN A 701 20.37 -0.50 -12.82
C ASN A 701 20.92 -1.64 -13.67
N PHE A 702 21.10 -2.78 -13.04
CA PHE A 702 21.60 -3.99 -13.68
C PHE A 702 20.71 -5.17 -13.32
N HIS A 703 20.34 -5.95 -14.34
CA HIS A 703 19.57 -7.17 -14.17
C HIS A 703 20.27 -8.34 -14.87
N LEU A 704 20.70 -9.30 -14.07
CA LEU A 704 21.38 -10.50 -14.52
C LEU A 704 20.59 -11.74 -14.05
N LYS A 705 19.86 -12.40 -14.96
CA LYS A 705 19.05 -13.60 -14.66
C LYS A 705 18.10 -13.36 -13.46
N ARG A 706 18.46 -13.88 -12.28
CA ARG A 706 17.64 -13.84 -11.04
C ARG A 706 18.07 -12.75 -10.06
N THR A 707 19.09 -11.97 -10.43
CA THR A 707 19.68 -10.94 -9.56
C THR A 707 19.55 -9.57 -10.19
N ARG A 708 19.14 -8.60 -9.41
CA ARG A 708 19.14 -7.17 -9.75
C ARG A 708 19.99 -6.42 -8.77
N PHE A 709 20.69 -5.42 -9.25
CA PHE A 709 21.39 -4.46 -8.39
C PHE A 709 21.36 -3.08 -9.02
N TYR A 710 21.46 -2.06 -8.18
CA TYR A 710 21.57 -0.69 -8.63
C TYR A 710 22.60 0.07 -7.83
N LEU A 711 23.09 1.14 -8.44
CA LEU A 711 23.84 2.22 -7.83
C LEU A 711 23.16 3.52 -8.19
N MET A 712 22.94 4.42 -7.23
CA MET A 712 22.31 5.72 -7.46
C MET A 712 23.00 6.79 -6.65
N ALA A 713 23.27 7.93 -7.30
CA ALA A 713 23.64 9.18 -6.65
C ALA A 713 22.40 10.06 -6.59
N SER A 714 21.90 10.30 -5.38
CA SER A 714 20.71 11.09 -5.13
C SER A 714 21.06 12.52 -4.74
N HIS A 715 20.25 13.49 -5.18
CA HIS A 715 20.41 14.91 -4.89
C HIS A 715 21.74 15.49 -5.41
N LEU A 716 22.06 15.20 -6.68
CA LEU A 716 23.31 15.64 -7.34
C LEU A 716 23.51 17.16 -7.33
N ASN A 717 22.42 17.92 -7.36
CA ASN A 717 22.43 19.38 -7.42
C ASN A 717 22.48 20.05 -6.04
N TYR A 718 22.75 19.33 -4.96
CA TYR A 718 22.81 19.89 -3.59
C TYR A 718 23.77 21.10 -3.46
N SER A 719 24.91 21.06 -4.13
CA SER A 719 25.94 22.10 -4.05
C SER A 719 25.82 23.20 -5.10
N SER A 720 24.81 23.17 -5.98
CA SER A 720 24.74 24.07 -7.18
C SER A 720 24.24 25.48 -6.88
N GLY A 721 24.09 25.88 -5.62
CA GLY A 721 23.74 27.25 -5.23
C GLY A 721 22.49 27.38 -4.36
N ALA A 722 22.09 28.64 -4.12
CA ALA A 722 20.96 28.97 -3.26
C ALA A 722 19.66 28.29 -3.73
N GLY A 723 19.20 27.32 -2.97
CA GLY A 723 17.96 26.59 -3.18
C GLY A 723 17.15 26.47 -1.90
N ASN A 724 15.92 25.99 -2.02
CA ASN A 724 15.08 25.65 -0.90
C ASN A 724 14.97 24.11 -0.78
N PRO A 725 16.00 23.42 -0.27
CA PRO A 725 16.04 21.95 -0.24
C PRO A 725 15.22 21.40 0.93
N PHE A 726 13.96 21.79 1.02
CA PHE A 726 13.01 21.33 2.02
C PHE A 726 11.82 20.64 1.36
N LEU A 727 11.44 19.51 1.90
CA LEU A 727 10.19 18.82 1.54
C LEU A 727 9.10 18.97 2.62
N VAL A 728 9.47 19.34 3.82
CA VAL A 728 8.60 19.73 4.92
C VAL A 728 9.22 20.96 5.57
N ALA A 729 8.41 21.91 6.01
CA ALA A 729 8.91 23.10 6.71
C ALA A 729 9.81 22.69 7.89
N HIS A 730 10.99 23.31 7.97
CA HIS A 730 12.02 23.05 8.99
C HIS A 730 12.72 21.68 8.93
N TYR A 731 12.39 20.82 7.96
CA TYR A 731 13.03 19.52 7.75
C TYR A 731 13.78 19.51 6.40
N PRO A 732 15.08 19.82 6.39
CA PRO A 732 15.87 19.88 5.16
C PRO A 732 16.13 18.49 4.61
N LEU A 733 16.26 18.41 3.27
CA LEU A 733 16.70 17.20 2.57
C LEU A 733 18.15 16.85 2.91
N ASN A 734 18.44 15.56 2.81
CA ASN A 734 19.82 15.07 2.91
C ASN A 734 20.68 15.62 1.78
N ARG A 735 21.97 15.76 2.04
CA ARG A 735 22.98 16.12 1.05
C ARG A 735 23.05 15.04 -0.05
N LEU A 736 24.02 15.19 -0.97
CA LEU A 736 24.33 14.13 -1.93
C LEU A 736 24.54 12.80 -1.21
N THR A 737 23.78 11.79 -1.60
CA THR A 737 23.84 10.43 -1.02
C THR A 737 24.04 9.38 -2.10
N ILE A 738 24.84 8.35 -1.79
CA ILE A 738 25.05 7.22 -2.69
C ILE A 738 24.25 6.03 -2.14
N HIS A 739 23.36 5.51 -2.96
CA HIS A 739 22.51 4.36 -2.65
C HIS A 739 22.95 3.14 -3.44
N PHE A 740 22.89 2.00 -2.79
CA PHE A 740 23.08 0.69 -3.38
C PHE A 740 21.94 -0.23 -3.02
N GLY A 741 21.53 -1.09 -3.95
CA GLY A 741 20.54 -2.13 -3.65
C GLY A 741 20.77 -3.38 -4.46
N ILE A 742 20.42 -4.52 -3.90
CA ILE A 742 20.47 -5.84 -4.51
C ILE A 742 19.19 -6.61 -4.21
N SER A 743 18.63 -7.26 -5.21
CA SER A 743 17.51 -8.20 -5.03
C SER A 743 17.83 -9.52 -5.72
N TRP A 744 17.66 -10.62 -5.00
CA TRP A 744 17.99 -11.94 -5.47
C TRP A 744 16.81 -12.91 -5.26
N ASN A 745 16.43 -13.58 -6.34
CA ASN A 745 15.41 -14.62 -6.37
C ASN A 745 16.05 -16.02 -6.36
N PHE A 746 15.76 -16.78 -5.29
CA PHE A 746 16.18 -18.18 -5.18
C PHE A 746 15.00 -19.09 -5.50
N ILE A 747 15.23 -20.04 -6.41
CA ILE A 747 14.24 -21.02 -6.85
C ILE A 747 15.02 -22.32 -7.09
N ASN A 748 14.56 -23.40 -6.52
CA ASN A 748 15.12 -24.73 -6.76
C ASN A 748 14.50 -25.36 -8.00
#